data_2ce019ae23fa562cf23180a7181002fa
#
_entry.id   2ce019ae23fa562cf23180a7181002fa
#
_cell.length_a   1.000
_cell.length_b   1.000
_cell.length_c   1.000
_cell.angle_alpha   90.00
_cell.angle_beta   90.00
_cell.angle_gamma   90.00
#
_symmetry.space_group_name_H-M   'P 1'
#
loop_
_entity.id
_entity.type
_entity.pdbx_description
1 polymer ?
#
loop_
_entity_poly.entity_id
_entity_poly.type
_entity_poly.pdbx_seq_one_letter_code
_entity_poly.pdbx_strand_id
1 'polypeptide(L)'
;MLINQIKYFFKFSILPILMIVFITDINAYPGMKPGTKPDLVEEDEIQVDEETIDEKESPMDLKKCLMKAKTSKAKKDCEKKYMKTIEEFVEEEGLTPIEGFLKIYEDASKSNYYLLLNEADFNQQLLYFSYVMNAPQGGVLTGGLPSDGKVLEFRNFKDDKVGLYQINTSYINGDDNNIGKSSITNITEAFIEVFKPIARKDASVLINVNELLMSEKIESISYVPKEYREYVSVNYGRPDKSKTFIKSVLNNKTNTAVEVTFAYTNNSPNSDAFGVSAVTDPRYLSVTGRHIFIKMPDEKFEPRVNDHRIGYFVNKSTDLTSYDNFPNFALINKWRLIKKDPDAEISEPVEPIVFWVENTTPEEIVPAVVAGIENWNIAFKEAGFKNAVVAKIQPQDATWDAADYDYNVVRWSSEPDGGLLGIGPSVSNPLTGEIISADVVNKLLAVKVGHNYRKLYGYSEENDPLMQYITNLTLHEVGHVLGLRHNFRGSYLYSPDEIHNRDITGNTIMSSVMDYDPINIAPEGKEQGIFFSTVPGVYDKWAIKFGYTPNLSDEERKELLLQSVKRELTFGTDEEAMSNPGNNIDPRTKRYDMSNDPVTYAENIIDVVDQKINELPEIFADEDGFNNYTSSFYRLIRTKGRFLETVAQQIGGVYINKISSDQEEFSSLEPVPYEKQKQAFNLLKKEVFSNGAMNYDAKILANVIYERGTFSRRSSRGNNDPDFHSIVLSSQTNVLKNILHPNVMKRLVNSSLYGNTYLPDEILQDLNSAVFVENENPDTFKRNLQSTYVDLLIDGFSKAPYDEVSKTAIYATLKEILKFAGKQRFKSNHYDFIYFKLNKFFESN
;
A
#
# COMPACT_ATOMS: atom_id res chain seq x y z
N MET A 1 2.99 5.32 -24.39
CA MET A 1 1.65 4.92 -23.94
C MET A 1 1.70 3.81 -22.92
N LEU A 2 2.50 2.76 -23.12
CA LEU A 2 2.75 1.72 -22.11
C LEU A 2 3.43 2.24 -20.84
N ILE A 3 4.31 3.22 -20.97
CA ILE A 3 4.97 3.92 -19.84
C ILE A 3 3.94 4.64 -18.94
N ASN A 4 2.83 5.12 -19.49
CA ASN A 4 1.77 5.74 -18.70
C ASN A 4 0.86 4.69 -18.01
N GLN A 5 0.71 3.49 -18.56
CA GLN A 5 -0.05 2.41 -17.90
C GLN A 5 0.75 1.74 -16.79
N ILE A 6 2.07 1.60 -16.96
CA ILE A 6 2.96 1.19 -15.86
C ILE A 6 2.96 2.26 -14.77
N LYS A 7 2.94 3.55 -15.14
CA LYS A 7 2.75 4.65 -14.18
C LYS A 7 1.41 4.57 -13.44
N TYR A 8 0.33 4.12 -14.09
CA TYR A 8 -0.99 3.96 -13.44
C TYR A 8 -1.03 2.79 -12.45
N PHE A 9 -0.38 1.68 -12.75
CA PHE A 9 -0.31 0.53 -11.84
C PHE A 9 0.51 0.82 -10.57
N PHE A 10 1.55 1.68 -10.69
CA PHE A 10 2.34 2.16 -9.56
C PHE A 10 1.67 3.29 -8.76
N LYS A 11 0.68 3.99 -9.35
CA LYS A 11 0.03 5.12 -8.68
C LYS A 11 -0.78 4.76 -7.43
N PHE A 12 -1.29 3.56 -7.31
CA PHE A 12 -2.24 3.20 -6.25
C PHE A 12 -1.71 2.20 -5.21
N SER A 13 -0.62 1.49 -5.49
CA SER A 13 -0.09 0.50 -4.54
C SER A 13 0.87 1.07 -3.50
N ILE A 14 1.20 2.36 -3.56
CA ILE A 14 2.28 2.96 -2.77
C ILE A 14 1.76 4.06 -1.82
N LEU A 15 0.56 4.58 -2.02
CA LEU A 15 0.10 5.74 -1.25
C LEU A 15 -0.04 5.51 0.27
N PRO A 16 -0.55 4.39 0.78
CA PRO A 16 -0.60 4.16 2.24
C PRO A 16 0.74 3.75 2.86
N ILE A 17 1.65 3.16 2.09
CA ILE A 17 2.91 2.60 2.62
C ILE A 17 4.06 3.61 2.58
N LEU A 18 4.01 4.61 1.70
CA LEU A 18 5.08 5.61 1.56
C LEU A 18 4.99 6.78 2.54
N MET A 19 3.90 6.94 3.30
CA MET A 19 3.86 7.91 4.40
C MET A 19 4.76 7.53 5.59
N ILE A 20 5.23 6.27 5.66
CA ILE A 20 6.05 5.78 6.79
C ILE A 20 7.57 5.80 6.52
N VAL A 21 8.04 5.96 5.27
CA VAL A 21 9.46 5.67 4.94
C VAL A 21 10.34 6.91 4.68
N PHE A 22 9.84 8.14 4.68
CA PHE A 22 10.66 9.31 4.37
C PHE A 22 10.89 10.26 5.55
N ILE A 23 11.44 9.75 6.66
CA ILE A 23 12.18 10.59 7.61
C ILE A 23 13.45 9.84 8.05
N THR A 24 14.41 9.67 7.18
CA THR A 24 15.83 9.58 7.52
C THR A 24 16.64 9.68 6.22
N ASP A 25 17.11 10.86 5.90
CA ASP A 25 18.46 11.15 5.40
C ASP A 25 18.59 12.63 5.09
N ILE A 26 18.91 13.40 6.13
CA ILE A 26 19.54 14.71 5.92
C ILE A 26 21.01 14.53 6.29
N ASN A 27 21.84 14.30 5.28
CA ASN A 27 23.25 14.59 5.42
C ASN A 27 23.85 15.17 4.14
N ALA A 28 24.32 16.40 4.34
CA ALA A 28 25.43 17.05 3.66
C ALA A 28 25.24 17.48 2.19
N TYR A 29 24.89 18.76 2.04
CA TYR A 29 25.48 19.57 0.96
C TYR A 29 26.25 20.73 1.55
N PRO A 30 27.53 20.91 1.24
CA PRO A 30 28.30 22.12 1.56
C PRO A 30 28.18 23.11 0.41
N GLY A 31 27.86 24.36 0.75
CA GLY A 31 28.22 25.51 -0.04
C GLY A 31 27.09 26.30 -0.67
N MET A 32 26.45 27.17 0.09
CA MET A 32 25.84 28.40 -0.44
C MET A 32 26.45 29.61 0.24
N LYS A 33 27.00 30.51 -0.60
CA LYS A 33 27.47 31.83 -0.19
C LYS A 33 26.30 32.73 0.22
N PRO A 34 26.46 33.63 1.20
CA PRO A 34 25.41 34.54 1.62
C PRO A 34 25.30 35.74 0.67
N GLY A 35 24.09 36.09 0.29
CA GLY A 35 23.81 37.36 -0.32
C GLY A 35 22.75 37.38 -1.38
N THR A 36 21.50 37.54 -0.96
CA THR A 36 20.53 38.51 -1.49
C THR A 36 19.26 38.41 -0.64
N LYS A 37 18.83 39.50 -0.06
CA LYS A 37 17.54 39.66 0.62
C LYS A 37 16.43 39.46 -0.42
N PRO A 38 15.38 38.70 -0.08
CA PRO A 38 14.13 38.78 -0.84
C PRO A 38 13.43 40.09 -0.49
N ASP A 39 12.95 40.78 -1.49
CA ASP A 39 12.09 41.95 -1.38
C ASP A 39 10.83 41.56 -0.57
N LEU A 40 10.51 42.43 0.36
CA LEU A 40 9.25 42.40 1.12
C LEU A 40 8.09 42.60 0.13
N VAL A 41 7.29 41.57 -0.03
CA VAL A 41 5.97 41.71 -0.64
C VAL A 41 5.11 42.47 0.36
N GLU A 42 4.59 43.59 -0.05
CA GLU A 42 3.65 44.44 0.70
C GLU A 42 2.49 43.55 1.21
N GLU A 43 2.22 43.65 2.49
CA GLU A 43 1.03 43.10 3.11
C GLU A 43 -0.20 43.82 2.56
N ASP A 44 -0.92 43.17 1.66
CA ASP A 44 -2.28 43.60 1.33
C ASP A 44 -3.12 43.51 2.62
N GLU A 45 -3.51 44.65 3.10
CA GLU A 45 -4.49 44.82 4.16
C GLU A 45 -5.78 44.10 3.73
N ILE A 46 -6.04 42.92 4.32
CA ILE A 46 -7.32 42.26 4.22
C ILE A 46 -8.32 43.14 4.98
N GLN A 47 -9.09 43.90 4.25
CA GLN A 47 -10.31 44.51 4.78
C GLN A 47 -11.20 43.35 5.24
N VAL A 48 -11.28 43.18 6.54
CA VAL A 48 -12.32 42.38 7.19
C VAL A 48 -13.62 43.15 7.00
N ASP A 49 -14.45 42.67 6.07
CA ASP A 49 -15.83 43.12 6.03
C ASP A 49 -16.45 42.82 7.39
N GLU A 50 -16.83 43.90 8.11
CA GLU A 50 -17.67 43.79 9.26
C GLU A 50 -19.04 43.28 8.82
N GLU A 51 -19.19 41.95 8.76
CA GLU A 51 -20.54 41.35 8.72
C GLU A 51 -21.26 41.78 10.01
N THR A 52 -22.29 42.55 9.81
CA THR A 52 -23.25 42.97 10.79
C THR A 52 -23.76 41.79 11.62
N ILE A 53 -23.19 41.61 12.79
CA ILE A 53 -23.71 40.72 13.81
C ILE A 53 -25.08 41.27 14.18
N ASP A 54 -26.14 40.53 13.86
CA ASP A 54 -27.48 40.76 14.29
C ASP A 54 -27.45 40.96 15.84
N GLU A 55 -27.70 42.16 16.27
CA GLU A 55 -27.73 42.53 17.66
C GLU A 55 -28.93 41.84 18.35
N LYS A 56 -28.79 40.56 18.71
CA LYS A 56 -29.62 39.98 19.76
C LYS A 56 -29.11 40.47 21.07
N GLU A 57 -30.00 41.08 21.84
CA GLU A 57 -29.77 41.76 23.12
C GLU A 57 -28.86 40.96 24.05
N SER A 58 -27.60 41.41 24.16
CA SER A 58 -26.72 41.03 25.26
C SER A 58 -27.38 41.44 26.59
N PRO A 59 -27.30 40.62 27.67
CA PRO A 59 -27.87 40.98 28.91
C PRO A 59 -27.45 42.43 29.31
N MET A 60 -28.39 43.22 29.67
CA MET A 60 -28.18 44.67 29.95
C MET A 60 -27.03 44.92 30.93
N ASP A 61 -26.74 43.94 31.80
CA ASP A 61 -25.68 43.98 32.79
C ASP A 61 -24.28 43.70 32.27
N LEU A 62 -24.10 42.82 31.28
CA LEU A 62 -22.80 42.59 30.59
C LEU A 62 -22.42 43.85 29.81
N LYS A 63 -23.35 44.43 29.05
CA LYS A 63 -23.11 45.66 28.29
C LYS A 63 -22.73 46.84 29.21
N LYS A 64 -23.38 46.95 30.36
CA LYS A 64 -23.03 47.92 31.39
C LYS A 64 -21.66 47.70 32.05
N CYS A 65 -21.30 46.42 32.27
CA CYS A 65 -20.00 46.08 32.82
C CYS A 65 -18.88 46.38 31.80
N LEU A 66 -19.05 45.95 30.53
CA LEU A 66 -18.07 46.21 29.46
C LEU A 66 -17.87 47.72 29.19
N MET A 67 -18.92 48.54 29.27
CA MET A 67 -18.83 49.99 29.13
C MET A 67 -18.02 50.63 30.24
N LYS A 68 -18.02 50.06 31.46
CA LYS A 68 -17.24 50.53 32.61
C LYS A 68 -15.81 50.01 32.64
N ALA A 69 -15.51 48.93 31.91
CA ALA A 69 -14.23 48.28 31.92
C ALA A 69 -13.19 49.05 31.07
N LYS A 70 -12.25 49.74 31.76
CA LYS A 70 -11.19 50.54 31.13
C LYS A 70 -9.95 49.75 30.72
N THR A 71 -9.81 48.51 31.13
CA THR A 71 -8.67 47.62 30.83
C THR A 71 -9.10 46.32 30.22
N SER A 72 -8.23 45.71 29.46
CA SER A 72 -8.47 44.37 28.86
C SER A 72 -8.81 43.32 29.94
N LYS A 73 -8.14 43.38 31.08
CA LYS A 73 -8.44 42.51 32.23
C LYS A 73 -9.84 42.73 32.77
N ALA A 74 -10.26 44.00 33.00
CA ALA A 74 -11.60 44.30 33.49
C ALA A 74 -12.70 43.90 32.49
N LYS A 75 -12.44 43.94 31.15
CA LYS A 75 -13.38 43.44 30.15
C LYS A 75 -13.55 41.93 30.25
N LYS A 76 -12.44 41.17 30.40
CA LYS A 76 -12.48 39.74 30.63
C LYS A 76 -13.19 39.33 31.92
N ASP A 77 -12.95 40.06 32.99
CA ASP A 77 -13.64 39.83 34.27
C ASP A 77 -15.17 40.08 34.15
N CYS A 78 -15.59 41.04 33.32
CA CYS A 78 -17.00 41.24 32.98
C CYS A 78 -17.57 40.07 32.18
N GLU A 79 -16.88 39.65 31.12
CA GLU A 79 -17.27 38.49 30.28
C GLU A 79 -17.45 37.26 31.15
N LYS A 80 -16.49 36.97 32.04
CA LYS A 80 -16.53 35.81 32.94
C LYS A 80 -17.70 35.91 33.96
N LYS A 81 -17.93 37.08 34.52
CA LYS A 81 -18.98 37.30 35.53
C LYS A 81 -20.37 37.17 34.98
N TYR A 82 -20.59 37.51 33.73
CA TYR A 82 -21.89 37.53 33.08
C TYR A 82 -22.03 36.47 31.99
N MET A 83 -21.11 35.45 31.94
CA MET A 83 -21.25 34.29 31.08
C MET A 83 -22.44 33.45 31.55
N LYS A 84 -23.29 33.03 30.60
CA LYS A 84 -24.45 32.17 30.90
C LYS A 84 -23.99 30.86 31.54
N THR A 85 -24.81 30.32 32.38
CA THR A 85 -24.68 28.92 32.79
C THR A 85 -24.97 28.00 31.60
N ILE A 86 -24.50 26.75 31.65
CA ILE A 86 -24.74 25.79 30.59
C ILE A 86 -26.22 25.52 30.43
N GLU A 87 -26.96 25.40 31.54
CA GLU A 87 -28.40 25.17 31.55
C GLU A 87 -29.16 26.34 30.91
N GLU A 88 -28.84 27.58 31.30
CA GLU A 88 -29.46 28.79 30.72
C GLU A 88 -29.23 28.88 29.21
N PHE A 89 -28.01 28.56 28.76
CA PHE A 89 -27.68 28.58 27.32
C PHE A 89 -28.42 27.49 26.56
N VAL A 90 -28.45 26.25 27.10
CA VAL A 90 -29.15 25.09 26.51
C VAL A 90 -30.65 25.36 26.39
N GLU A 91 -31.27 25.96 27.44
CA GLU A 91 -32.71 26.28 27.45
C GLU A 91 -33.02 27.40 26.47
N GLU A 92 -32.25 28.48 26.45
CA GLU A 92 -32.48 29.66 25.62
C GLU A 92 -32.30 29.38 24.12
N GLU A 93 -31.28 28.59 23.76
CA GLU A 93 -31.03 28.21 22.37
C GLU A 93 -31.82 26.95 21.95
N GLY A 94 -32.53 26.32 22.87
CA GLY A 94 -33.35 25.15 22.60
C GLY A 94 -32.52 23.92 22.15
N LEU A 95 -31.34 23.74 22.75
CA LEU A 95 -30.42 22.69 22.35
C LEU A 95 -30.88 21.30 22.78
N THR A 96 -30.70 20.32 21.90
CA THR A 96 -31.02 18.92 22.18
C THR A 96 -29.74 18.13 22.50
N PRO A 97 -29.67 17.42 23.65
CA PRO A 97 -28.51 16.58 23.93
C PRO A 97 -28.50 15.34 23.06
N ILE A 98 -27.29 14.96 22.55
CA ILE A 98 -26.99 13.70 21.91
C ILE A 98 -26.12 12.91 22.88
N GLU A 99 -26.73 12.00 23.62
CA GLU A 99 -26.08 11.25 24.70
C GLU A 99 -25.10 10.21 24.13
N GLY A 100 -23.94 10.03 24.77
CA GLY A 100 -22.91 9.06 24.39
C GLY A 100 -21.56 9.35 25.01
N PHE A 101 -20.46 8.97 24.30
CA PHE A 101 -19.09 9.17 24.78
C PHE A 101 -18.76 10.65 24.94
N LEU A 102 -18.87 11.42 23.88
CA LEU A 102 -18.76 12.88 23.95
C LEU A 102 -20.14 13.48 24.18
N LYS A 103 -20.24 14.38 25.15
CA LYS A 103 -21.52 15.06 25.47
C LYS A 103 -21.76 16.19 24.48
N ILE A 104 -22.48 15.89 23.41
CA ILE A 104 -22.79 16.82 22.32
C ILE A 104 -24.18 17.39 22.49
N TYR A 105 -24.35 18.67 22.21
CA TYR A 105 -25.63 19.33 22.06
C TYR A 105 -25.80 19.83 20.63
N GLU A 106 -27.00 19.66 20.09
CA GLU A 106 -27.37 20.09 18.74
C GLU A 106 -28.36 21.25 18.78
N ASP A 107 -28.09 22.32 18.02
CA ASP A 107 -29.09 23.28 17.58
C ASP A 107 -29.52 22.93 16.16
N ALA A 108 -30.58 22.13 16.06
CA ALA A 108 -31.09 21.65 14.78
C ALA A 108 -31.57 22.81 13.87
N SER A 109 -31.98 23.96 14.44
CA SER A 109 -32.45 25.11 13.66
C SER A 109 -31.35 25.86 12.94
N LYS A 110 -30.10 25.80 13.45
CA LYS A 110 -28.93 26.52 12.94
C LYS A 110 -27.81 25.56 12.48
N SER A 111 -28.02 24.25 12.61
CA SER A 111 -26.99 23.22 12.35
C SER A 111 -25.69 23.47 13.14
N ASN A 112 -25.80 23.89 14.38
CA ASN A 112 -24.69 24.11 15.28
C ASN A 112 -24.54 22.94 16.26
N TYR A 113 -23.30 22.58 16.55
CA TYR A 113 -22.95 21.52 17.50
C TYR A 113 -22.03 22.06 18.56
N TYR A 114 -22.32 21.68 19.80
CA TYR A 114 -21.60 22.12 20.98
C TYR A 114 -21.11 20.89 21.75
N LEU A 115 -19.88 20.96 22.23
CA LEU A 115 -19.28 19.93 23.08
C LEU A 115 -19.23 20.41 24.50
N LEU A 116 -19.82 19.64 25.40
CA LEU A 116 -19.68 19.81 26.85
C LEU A 116 -18.45 19.07 27.35
N LEU A 117 -17.49 19.77 27.90
CA LEU A 117 -16.34 19.22 28.60
C LEU A 117 -16.52 19.45 30.11
N ASN A 118 -16.57 18.37 30.89
CA ASN A 118 -16.53 18.42 32.33
C ASN A 118 -15.08 18.53 32.83
N GLU A 119 -14.88 18.81 34.11
CA GLU A 119 -13.56 18.86 34.72
C GLU A 119 -12.74 17.57 34.50
N ALA A 120 -13.40 16.43 34.57
CA ALA A 120 -12.78 15.10 34.38
C ALA A 120 -12.34 14.82 32.91
N ASP A 121 -12.88 15.56 31.94
CA ASP A 121 -12.56 15.37 30.52
C ASP A 121 -11.27 16.08 30.11
N PHE A 122 -10.76 17.02 30.94
CA PHE A 122 -9.50 17.71 30.69
C PHE A 122 -8.30 16.82 31.02
N ASN A 123 -7.26 16.93 30.18
CA ASN A 123 -6.04 16.13 30.24
C ASN A 123 -6.30 14.61 30.14
N GLN A 124 -7.47 14.23 29.62
CA GLN A 124 -7.76 12.85 29.26
C GLN A 124 -7.47 12.66 27.79
N GLN A 125 -6.71 11.61 27.49
CA GLN A 125 -6.41 11.19 26.14
C GLN A 125 -7.62 10.47 25.53
N LEU A 126 -7.85 10.72 24.26
CA LEU A 126 -8.82 10.01 23.45
C LEU A 126 -8.18 9.62 22.13
N LEU A 127 -8.63 8.51 21.56
CA LEU A 127 -8.20 8.09 20.23
C LEU A 127 -9.08 8.76 19.17
N TYR A 128 -8.49 9.03 18.03
CA TYR A 128 -9.18 9.63 16.89
C TYR A 128 -8.65 9.02 15.61
N PHE A 129 -9.54 8.78 14.66
CA PHE A 129 -9.24 8.61 13.25
C PHE A 129 -10.39 9.15 12.40
N SER A 130 -10.15 9.36 11.12
CA SER A 130 -11.19 9.66 10.15
C SER A 130 -11.43 8.48 9.23
N TYR A 131 -12.66 8.37 8.71
CA TYR A 131 -13.03 7.36 7.74
C TYR A 131 -13.56 8.04 6.48
N VAL A 132 -13.04 7.67 5.31
CA VAL A 132 -13.51 8.21 4.04
C VAL A 132 -14.68 7.36 3.56
N MET A 133 -15.89 7.90 3.59
CA MET A 133 -17.08 7.20 3.12
C MET A 133 -17.26 7.28 1.61
N ASN A 134 -17.01 8.46 1.05
CA ASN A 134 -17.11 8.71 -0.39
C ASN A 134 -16.08 9.76 -0.79
N ALA A 135 -15.33 9.51 -1.86
CA ALA A 135 -14.38 10.45 -2.44
C ALA A 135 -14.34 10.29 -3.97
N PRO A 136 -14.01 11.36 -4.71
CA PRO A 136 -13.92 11.30 -6.17
C PRO A 136 -12.76 10.40 -6.61
N GLN A 137 -13.03 9.48 -7.52
CA GLN A 137 -12.02 8.59 -8.11
C GLN A 137 -10.91 9.41 -8.79
N GLY A 138 -9.67 8.97 -8.64
CA GLY A 138 -8.49 9.68 -9.17
C GLY A 138 -8.02 10.85 -8.31
N GLY A 139 -8.67 11.09 -7.16
CA GLY A 139 -8.22 11.97 -6.10
C GLY A 139 -7.16 11.33 -5.20
N VAL A 140 -6.81 12.01 -4.12
CA VAL A 140 -5.84 11.51 -3.10
C VAL A 140 -6.47 10.44 -2.23
N LEU A 141 -7.75 10.61 -1.90
CA LEU A 141 -8.49 9.72 -1.00
C LEU A 141 -9.22 8.64 -1.79
N THR A 142 -9.30 7.48 -1.18
CA THR A 142 -10.12 6.36 -1.67
C THR A 142 -11.25 6.12 -0.66
N GLY A 143 -12.47 5.99 -1.15
CA GLY A 143 -13.64 5.64 -0.34
C GLY A 143 -13.46 4.26 0.31
N GLY A 144 -13.90 4.15 1.56
CA GLY A 144 -13.78 2.92 2.33
C GLY A 144 -12.50 2.78 3.14
N LEU A 145 -11.69 3.84 3.27
CA LEU A 145 -10.41 3.79 3.99
C LEU A 145 -10.41 4.69 5.23
N PRO A 146 -9.87 4.20 6.37
CA PRO A 146 -9.58 5.02 7.54
C PRO A 146 -8.26 5.78 7.37
N SER A 147 -8.08 6.85 8.16
CA SER A 147 -6.79 7.47 8.42
C SER A 147 -6.04 6.73 9.54
N ASP A 148 -4.75 7.05 9.71
CA ASP A 148 -3.99 6.59 10.87
C ASP A 148 -4.61 7.08 12.18
N GLY A 149 -4.46 6.28 13.24
CA GLY A 149 -4.90 6.63 14.58
C GLY A 149 -4.09 7.79 15.17
N LYS A 150 -4.76 8.72 15.85
CA LYS A 150 -4.16 9.86 16.54
C LYS A 150 -4.59 9.85 18.01
N VAL A 151 -3.75 10.41 18.87
CA VAL A 151 -4.09 10.64 20.27
C VAL A 151 -4.35 12.13 20.44
N LEU A 152 -5.55 12.48 20.88
CA LEU A 152 -5.97 13.86 21.11
C LEU A 152 -6.20 14.11 22.61
N GLU A 153 -6.09 15.36 23.02
CA GLU A 153 -6.29 15.78 24.40
C GLU A 153 -6.82 17.20 24.48
N PHE A 154 -7.86 17.42 25.29
CA PHE A 154 -8.34 18.76 25.63
C PHE A 154 -7.64 19.26 26.89
N ARG A 155 -7.09 20.47 26.84
CA ARG A 155 -6.37 21.10 27.97
C ARG A 155 -6.90 22.50 28.24
N ASN A 156 -6.81 22.90 29.50
CA ASN A 156 -7.02 24.28 29.86
C ASN A 156 -5.95 25.15 29.18
N PHE A 157 -6.39 26.21 28.55
CA PHE A 157 -5.54 27.18 27.88
C PHE A 157 -5.69 28.58 28.52
N LYS A 158 -4.78 29.50 28.21
CA LYS A 158 -4.79 30.88 28.75
C LYS A 158 -6.16 31.53 28.61
N ASP A 159 -6.50 32.41 29.57
CA ASP A 159 -7.73 33.18 29.56
C ASP A 159 -9.00 32.31 29.62
N ASP A 160 -8.95 31.20 30.35
CA ASP A 160 -10.08 30.28 30.54
C ASP A 160 -10.60 29.65 29.24
N LYS A 161 -9.77 29.57 28.21
CA LYS A 161 -10.05 28.87 26.94
C LYS A 161 -9.70 27.42 27.04
N VAL A 162 -10.14 26.65 26.05
CA VAL A 162 -9.82 25.22 25.86
C VAL A 162 -8.90 25.07 24.66
N GLY A 163 -7.79 24.38 24.82
CA GLY A 163 -6.92 23.97 23.70
C GLY A 163 -7.12 22.51 23.35
N LEU A 164 -7.14 22.20 22.06
CA LEU A 164 -7.06 20.82 21.54
C LEU A 164 -5.66 20.55 21.04
N TYR A 165 -5.07 19.46 21.52
CA TYR A 165 -3.72 19.02 21.17
C TYR A 165 -3.73 17.61 20.57
N GLN A 166 -2.83 17.37 19.61
CA GLN A 166 -2.46 16.02 19.21
C GLN A 166 -1.12 15.68 19.84
N ILE A 167 -1.10 14.58 20.57
CA ILE A 167 0.07 14.08 21.29
C ILE A 167 1.07 13.49 20.29
N ASN A 168 2.35 13.76 20.50
CA ASN A 168 3.41 13.14 19.73
C ASN A 168 3.69 11.73 20.26
N THR A 169 3.33 10.72 19.47
CA THR A 169 3.51 9.29 19.82
C THR A 169 4.76 8.66 19.20
N SER A 170 5.53 9.43 18.42
CA SER A 170 6.75 8.94 17.76
C SER A 170 7.97 8.85 18.69
N TYR A 171 7.86 9.42 19.89
CA TYR A 171 8.96 9.45 20.85
C TYR A 171 8.50 9.06 22.25
N ILE A 172 9.27 8.21 22.90
CA ILE A 172 9.19 7.98 24.33
C ILE A 172 10.13 9.00 24.99
N ASN A 173 9.53 9.90 25.75
CA ASN A 173 10.24 10.88 26.56
C ASN A 173 9.76 10.75 28.01
N GLY A 174 10.56 11.19 28.96
CA GLY A 174 10.21 11.10 30.37
C GLY A 174 11.14 11.90 31.24
N ASP A 175 10.66 12.18 32.45
CA ASP A 175 11.42 12.94 33.46
C ASP A 175 12.33 12.05 34.32
N ASP A 176 12.39 10.75 34.05
CA ASP A 176 13.05 9.76 34.89
C ASP A 176 14.58 9.90 34.89
N ASN A 177 15.14 10.49 33.84
CA ASN A 177 16.57 10.76 33.76
C ASN A 177 16.88 12.10 33.05
N ASN A 178 18.14 12.52 33.10
CA ASN A 178 18.56 13.82 32.55
C ASN A 178 18.46 13.88 31.02
N ILE A 179 18.58 12.75 30.33
CA ILE A 179 18.42 12.69 28.86
C ILE A 179 16.95 12.90 28.52
N GLY A 180 16.04 12.16 29.16
CA GLY A 180 14.61 12.32 28.95
C GLY A 180 14.16 13.76 29.17
N LYS A 181 14.63 14.41 30.23
CA LYS A 181 14.36 15.84 30.48
C LYS A 181 14.86 16.74 29.36
N SER A 182 15.99 16.45 28.74
CA SER A 182 16.55 17.24 27.64
C SER A 182 15.80 17.04 26.33
N SER A 183 15.15 15.91 26.14
CA SER A 183 14.45 15.53 24.88
C SER A 183 13.25 16.43 24.60
N ILE A 184 12.57 16.92 25.62
CA ILE A 184 11.40 17.80 25.54
C ILE A 184 11.69 19.09 24.76
N THR A 185 12.96 19.52 24.70
CA THR A 185 13.37 20.78 24.05
C THR A 185 13.08 20.81 22.53
N ASN A 186 13.12 19.67 21.86
CA ASN A 186 13.01 19.57 20.41
C ASN A 186 11.78 18.80 19.92
N ILE A 187 10.93 18.34 20.82
CA ILE A 187 9.70 17.61 20.50
C ILE A 187 8.52 18.50 20.79
N THR A 188 7.64 18.63 19.83
CA THR A 188 6.43 19.43 19.97
C THR A 188 5.19 18.57 19.71
N GLU A 189 4.15 18.85 20.46
CA GLU A 189 2.80 18.40 20.18
C GLU A 189 2.17 19.31 19.13
N ALA A 190 1.20 18.80 18.37
CA ALA A 190 0.45 19.66 17.46
C ALA A 190 -0.66 20.38 18.23
N PHE A 191 -0.60 21.72 18.25
CA PHE A 191 -1.65 22.55 18.81
C PHE A 191 -2.68 22.83 17.71
N ILE A 192 -3.83 22.13 17.77
CA ILE A 192 -4.80 22.08 16.66
C ILE A 192 -5.75 23.29 16.70
N GLU A 193 -6.36 23.58 17.87
CA GLU A 193 -7.43 24.58 17.98
C GLU A 193 -7.51 25.20 19.38
N VAL A 194 -8.05 26.38 19.45
CA VAL A 194 -8.39 27.07 20.70
C VAL A 194 -9.86 27.47 20.71
N PHE A 195 -10.61 26.95 21.64
CA PHE A 195 -12.02 27.25 21.78
C PHE A 195 -12.24 28.29 22.87
N LYS A 196 -13.10 29.29 22.59
CA LYS A 196 -13.67 30.17 23.59
C LYS A 196 -14.92 29.53 24.17
N PRO A 197 -15.01 29.27 25.48
CA PRO A 197 -16.24 28.78 26.08
C PRO A 197 -17.42 29.74 25.81
N ILE A 198 -18.57 29.17 25.51
CA ILE A 198 -19.83 29.89 25.25
C ILE A 198 -20.63 29.97 26.52
N ALA A 199 -20.65 28.89 27.30
CA ALA A 199 -21.29 28.80 28.60
C ALA A 199 -20.41 28.01 29.58
N ARG A 200 -20.64 28.20 30.87
CA ARG A 200 -19.88 27.55 31.95
C ARG A 200 -20.79 27.17 33.13
N LYS A 201 -20.36 26.12 33.83
CA LYS A 201 -20.85 25.78 35.15
C LYS A 201 -19.71 25.16 35.94
N ASP A 202 -19.27 25.79 36.99
CA ASP A 202 -18.08 25.41 37.78
C ASP A 202 -16.85 25.23 36.87
N ALA A 203 -16.25 24.08 36.87
CA ALA A 203 -15.12 23.70 35.99
C ALA A 203 -15.56 23.18 34.60
N SER A 204 -16.86 22.95 34.40
CA SER A 204 -17.39 22.47 33.11
C SER A 204 -17.58 23.62 32.11
N VAL A 205 -17.34 23.37 30.84
CA VAL A 205 -17.44 24.35 29.76
C VAL A 205 -18.18 23.78 28.56
N LEU A 206 -18.96 24.65 27.90
CA LEU A 206 -19.60 24.35 26.61
C LEU A 206 -18.86 25.12 25.51
N ILE A 207 -18.41 24.43 24.47
CA ILE A 207 -17.67 25.00 23.34
C ILE A 207 -18.37 24.66 22.00
N ASN A 208 -18.31 25.60 21.04
CA ASN A 208 -18.78 25.30 19.65
C ASN A 208 -17.68 24.54 18.91
N VAL A 209 -18.06 23.44 18.30
CA VAL A 209 -17.11 22.55 17.58
C VAL A 209 -17.32 22.51 16.07
N ASN A 210 -18.22 23.33 15.52
CA ASN A 210 -18.53 23.34 14.08
C ASN A 210 -17.30 23.55 13.21
N GLU A 211 -16.50 24.58 13.51
CA GLU A 211 -15.33 24.90 12.70
C GLU A 211 -14.28 23.79 12.78
N LEU A 212 -14.11 23.13 13.92
CA LEU A 212 -13.22 21.98 14.05
C LEU A 212 -13.67 20.84 13.16
N LEU A 213 -14.95 20.47 13.19
CA LEU A 213 -15.51 19.32 12.49
C LEU A 213 -15.70 19.56 11.00
N MET A 214 -16.04 20.80 10.60
CA MET A 214 -16.29 21.16 9.19
C MET A 214 -15.03 21.73 8.47
N SER A 215 -13.84 21.51 9.02
CA SER A 215 -12.58 21.93 8.39
C SER A 215 -11.53 20.82 8.42
N GLU A 216 -10.42 21.03 7.73
CA GLU A 216 -9.30 20.08 7.65
C GLU A 216 -8.30 20.26 8.82
N LYS A 217 -8.74 20.74 10.00
CA LYS A 217 -7.84 21.00 11.13
C LYS A 217 -7.31 19.73 11.78
N ILE A 218 -8.14 18.70 11.92
CA ILE A 218 -7.73 17.42 12.51
C ILE A 218 -7.16 16.50 11.43
N GLU A 219 -7.80 16.49 10.25
CA GLU A 219 -7.42 15.60 9.14
C GLU A 219 -7.29 16.39 7.85
N SER A 220 -6.20 16.18 7.13
CA SER A 220 -5.94 16.87 5.88
C SER A 220 -6.53 16.08 4.70
N ILE A 221 -7.58 16.61 4.09
CA ILE A 221 -8.34 15.97 3.00
C ILE A 221 -7.84 16.43 1.62
N SER A 222 -7.63 17.74 1.45
CA SER A 222 -7.31 18.32 0.13
C SER A 222 -5.82 18.43 -0.15
N TYR A 223 -4.97 18.28 0.85
CA TYR A 223 -3.52 18.44 0.70
C TYR A 223 -2.89 17.28 -0.07
N VAL A 224 -2.21 17.63 -1.16
CA VAL A 224 -1.38 16.71 -1.93
C VAL A 224 0.07 17.17 -1.84
N PRO A 225 0.99 16.37 -1.26
CA PRO A 225 2.41 16.67 -1.31
C PRO A 225 2.88 16.92 -2.75
N LYS A 226 3.83 17.84 -2.92
CA LYS A 226 4.27 18.31 -4.25
C LYS A 226 4.73 17.16 -5.15
N GLU A 227 5.38 16.17 -4.56
CA GLU A 227 5.94 14.98 -5.22
C GLU A 227 4.84 14.09 -5.81
N TYR A 228 3.63 14.15 -5.26
CA TYR A 228 2.50 13.32 -5.69
C TYR A 228 1.50 14.03 -6.59
N ARG A 229 1.63 15.35 -6.78
CA ARG A 229 0.66 16.15 -7.57
C ARG A 229 0.54 15.71 -9.02
N GLU A 230 1.64 15.24 -9.61
CA GLU A 230 1.63 14.71 -10.99
C GLU A 230 0.95 13.34 -11.10
N TYR A 231 0.77 12.64 -9.98
CA TYR A 231 0.14 11.32 -9.92
C TYR A 231 -1.37 11.39 -9.64
N VAL A 232 -1.88 12.53 -9.24
CA VAL A 232 -3.29 12.73 -8.90
C VAL A 232 -4.00 13.35 -10.09
N SER A 233 -4.93 12.61 -10.68
CA SER A 233 -5.72 13.11 -11.82
C SER A 233 -6.75 14.15 -11.38
N VAL A 234 -7.32 14.00 -10.16
CA VAL A 234 -8.36 14.87 -9.61
C VAL A 234 -7.80 15.63 -8.40
N ASN A 235 -7.58 16.93 -8.56
CA ASN A 235 -7.20 17.84 -7.48
C ASN A 235 -8.44 18.56 -6.92
N TYR A 236 -8.59 18.61 -5.59
CA TYR A 236 -9.83 19.10 -4.96
C TYR A 236 -10.04 20.62 -5.07
N GLY A 237 -8.99 21.41 -5.06
CA GLY A 237 -9.08 22.88 -5.07
C GLY A 237 -9.15 23.47 -3.67
N ARG A 238 -10.06 24.43 -3.43
CA ARG A 238 -10.20 25.13 -2.15
C ARG A 238 -11.43 24.65 -1.40
N PRO A 239 -11.37 24.44 -0.07
CA PRO A 239 -12.56 24.17 0.73
C PRO A 239 -13.62 25.26 0.57
N ASP A 240 -14.88 24.84 0.39
CA ASP A 240 -16.05 25.72 0.32
C ASP A 240 -16.87 25.57 1.59
N LYS A 241 -16.61 26.45 2.56
CA LYS A 241 -17.28 26.40 3.87
C LYS A 241 -18.81 26.60 3.78
N SER A 242 -19.28 27.29 2.75
CA SER A 242 -20.73 27.55 2.56
C SER A 242 -21.53 26.32 2.14
N LYS A 243 -20.83 25.30 1.64
CA LYS A 243 -21.43 24.03 1.18
C LYS A 243 -21.00 22.82 2.01
N THR A 244 -20.08 23.02 2.96
CA THR A 244 -19.65 21.97 3.90
C THR A 244 -20.65 21.93 5.06
N PHE A 245 -21.07 20.72 5.45
CA PHE A 245 -22.07 20.54 6.52
C PHE A 245 -21.89 19.21 7.25
N ILE A 246 -22.31 19.19 8.52
CA ILE A 246 -22.43 17.97 9.32
C ILE A 246 -23.74 17.29 8.92
N LYS A 247 -23.64 16.03 8.50
CA LYS A 247 -24.78 15.24 8.02
C LYS A 247 -25.46 14.46 9.14
N SER A 248 -24.68 13.88 10.05
CA SER A 248 -25.18 13.11 11.18
C SER A 248 -24.16 13.01 12.30
N VAL A 249 -24.64 12.73 13.50
CA VAL A 249 -23.84 12.40 14.69
C VAL A 249 -24.35 11.08 15.26
N LEU A 250 -23.50 10.06 15.29
CA LEU A 250 -23.72 8.80 15.98
C LEU A 250 -22.91 8.83 17.27
N ASN A 251 -23.56 8.62 18.41
CA ASN A 251 -22.90 8.78 19.69
C ASN A 251 -23.18 7.59 20.60
N ASN A 252 -22.22 6.66 20.66
CA ASN A 252 -22.28 5.45 21.45
C ASN A 252 -21.55 5.66 22.80
N LYS A 253 -21.58 4.67 23.69
CA LYS A 253 -20.92 4.76 25.00
C LYS A 253 -19.39 4.84 24.92
N THR A 254 -18.80 4.27 23.88
CA THR A 254 -17.34 4.13 23.70
C THR A 254 -16.79 4.99 22.58
N ASN A 255 -17.66 5.53 21.71
CA ASN A 255 -17.24 6.33 20.56
C ASN A 255 -18.28 7.36 20.17
N THR A 256 -17.80 8.41 19.51
CA THR A 256 -18.63 9.44 18.84
C THR A 256 -18.17 9.58 17.41
N ALA A 257 -19.06 9.36 16.48
CA ALA A 257 -18.82 9.46 15.05
C ALA A 257 -19.62 10.63 14.45
N VAL A 258 -18.93 11.56 13.77
CA VAL A 258 -19.54 12.73 13.14
C VAL A 258 -19.30 12.66 11.65
N GLU A 259 -20.40 12.47 10.90
CA GLU A 259 -20.37 12.43 9.44
C GLU A 259 -20.45 13.84 8.85
N VAL A 260 -19.47 14.19 8.00
CA VAL A 260 -19.34 15.51 7.39
C VAL A 260 -19.19 15.36 5.88
N THR A 261 -19.93 16.17 5.14
CA THR A 261 -19.70 16.36 3.72
C THR A 261 -18.87 17.63 3.51
N PHE A 262 -17.64 17.47 3.11
CA PHE A 262 -16.71 18.53 2.75
C PHE A 262 -16.89 18.89 1.29
N ALA A 263 -17.10 20.15 0.98
CA ALA A 263 -17.21 20.64 -0.38
C ALA A 263 -15.97 21.42 -0.80
N TYR A 264 -15.62 21.30 -2.08
CA TYR A 264 -14.47 21.95 -2.69
C TYR A 264 -14.85 22.64 -3.98
N THR A 265 -14.23 23.80 -4.21
CA THR A 265 -14.36 24.52 -5.48
C THR A 265 -12.96 24.67 -6.10
N ASN A 266 -12.82 24.23 -7.36
CA ASN A 266 -11.58 24.25 -8.11
C ASN A 266 -11.72 25.04 -9.41
N ASN A 267 -11.14 26.23 -9.46
CA ASN A 267 -11.18 27.07 -10.66
C ASN A 267 -10.14 26.65 -11.75
N SER A 268 -9.24 25.73 -11.41
CA SER A 268 -8.18 25.25 -12.30
C SER A 268 -7.97 23.74 -12.12
N PRO A 269 -8.97 22.91 -12.45
CA PRO A 269 -8.85 21.47 -12.32
C PRO A 269 -7.81 20.93 -13.31
N ASN A 270 -7.16 19.82 -12.94
CA ASN A 270 -6.23 19.13 -13.83
C ASN A 270 -6.96 18.72 -15.11
N SER A 271 -6.29 18.80 -16.27
CA SER A 271 -6.87 18.42 -17.56
C SER A 271 -7.36 16.96 -17.57
N ASP A 272 -6.66 16.09 -16.87
CA ASP A 272 -6.99 14.67 -16.78
C ASP A 272 -8.26 14.41 -15.97
N ALA A 273 -8.63 15.32 -15.06
CA ALA A 273 -9.86 15.21 -14.27
C ALA A 273 -11.12 15.20 -15.12
N PHE A 274 -11.14 15.89 -16.25
CA PHE A 274 -12.26 15.86 -17.21
C PHE A 274 -12.41 14.51 -17.91
N GLY A 275 -11.39 13.66 -17.88
CA GLY A 275 -11.42 12.30 -18.42
C GLY A 275 -11.84 11.23 -17.41
N VAL A 276 -12.00 11.58 -16.14
CA VAL A 276 -12.44 10.66 -15.07
C VAL A 276 -13.97 10.55 -15.09
N SER A 277 -14.47 9.44 -15.60
CA SER A 277 -15.93 9.24 -15.78
C SER A 277 -16.73 9.24 -14.47
N ALA A 278 -16.09 8.96 -13.35
CA ALA A 278 -16.70 9.00 -12.01
C ALA A 278 -16.85 10.43 -11.45
N VAL A 279 -16.28 11.44 -12.11
CA VAL A 279 -16.34 12.84 -11.72
C VAL A 279 -17.26 13.60 -12.69
N THR A 280 -18.39 14.08 -12.19
CA THR A 280 -19.37 14.79 -13.02
C THR A 280 -18.85 16.16 -13.49
N ASP A 281 -18.30 16.96 -12.56
CA ASP A 281 -17.67 18.25 -12.86
C ASP A 281 -16.47 18.45 -11.91
N PRO A 282 -15.25 18.44 -12.43
CA PRO A 282 -14.05 18.55 -11.59
C PRO A 282 -13.85 19.94 -10.94
N ARG A 283 -14.71 20.90 -11.26
CA ARG A 283 -14.71 22.22 -10.60
C ARG A 283 -15.41 22.20 -9.25
N TYR A 284 -16.31 21.22 -9.02
CA TYR A 284 -17.15 21.11 -7.83
C TYR A 284 -17.09 19.68 -7.32
N LEU A 285 -16.34 19.48 -6.28
CA LEU A 285 -16.09 18.16 -5.71
C LEU A 285 -16.60 18.10 -4.28
N SER A 286 -16.97 16.92 -3.84
CA SER A 286 -17.27 16.66 -2.43
C SER A 286 -16.60 15.38 -1.96
N VAL A 287 -16.26 15.37 -0.67
CA VAL A 287 -15.79 14.19 0.07
C VAL A 287 -16.70 14.05 1.28
N THR A 288 -17.30 12.87 1.44
CA THR A 288 -18.00 12.55 2.67
C THR A 288 -17.09 11.71 3.54
N GLY A 289 -16.80 12.20 4.73
CA GLY A 289 -15.96 11.55 5.72
C GLY A 289 -16.64 11.51 7.08
N ARG A 290 -16.09 10.68 7.96
CA ARG A 290 -16.58 10.53 9.33
C ARG A 290 -15.41 10.74 10.28
N HIS A 291 -15.53 11.71 11.20
CA HIS A 291 -14.63 11.85 12.34
C HIS A 291 -15.06 10.85 13.41
N ILE A 292 -14.15 10.06 13.91
CA ILE A 292 -14.42 9.04 14.93
C ILE A 292 -13.54 9.30 16.13
N PHE A 293 -14.17 9.66 17.26
CA PHE A 293 -13.54 9.89 18.55
C PHE A 293 -13.86 8.70 19.45
N ILE A 294 -12.84 8.09 20.05
CA ILE A 294 -12.96 6.84 20.80
C ILE A 294 -12.42 7.05 22.19
N LYS A 295 -13.16 6.56 23.17
CA LYS A 295 -12.69 6.47 24.56
C LYS A 295 -11.45 5.58 24.61
N MET A 296 -10.40 6.03 25.33
CA MET A 296 -9.25 5.14 25.57
C MET A 296 -9.74 3.86 26.27
N PRO A 297 -9.26 2.67 25.80
CA PRO A 297 -9.62 1.41 26.43
C PRO A 297 -9.24 1.39 27.91
N ASP A 298 -10.19 1.03 28.76
CA ASP A 298 -9.97 0.94 30.22
C ASP A 298 -9.22 -0.37 30.60
N GLU A 299 -9.28 -1.38 29.72
CA GLU A 299 -8.69 -2.69 29.97
C GLU A 299 -7.22 -2.75 29.54
N LYS A 300 -6.44 -3.49 30.32
CA LYS A 300 -5.01 -3.68 30.05
C LYS A 300 -4.82 -4.49 28.77
N PHE A 301 -4.12 -3.92 27.81
CA PHE A 301 -3.60 -4.59 26.62
C PHE A 301 -2.17 -5.07 26.88
N GLU A 302 -1.80 -6.26 26.33
CA GLU A 302 -0.43 -6.79 26.35
C GLU A 302 0.29 -6.42 25.03
N PRO A 303 1.08 -5.33 24.98
CA PRO A 303 1.85 -4.99 23.79
C PRO A 303 2.90 -6.06 23.47
N ARG A 304 3.22 -6.24 22.18
CA ARG A 304 4.26 -7.16 21.75
C ARG A 304 5.33 -6.40 20.97
N VAL A 305 6.58 -6.54 21.41
CA VAL A 305 7.72 -5.94 20.72
C VAL A 305 7.98 -6.67 19.41
N ASN A 306 8.18 -5.90 18.35
CA ASN A 306 8.48 -6.40 17.00
C ASN A 306 9.86 -7.09 16.92
N ASP A 307 9.97 -8.00 15.95
CA ASP A 307 11.25 -8.59 15.54
C ASP A 307 11.38 -8.52 14.02
N HIS A 308 12.58 -8.23 13.51
CA HIS A 308 12.84 -8.06 12.08
C HIS A 308 12.68 -9.34 11.25
N ARG A 309 12.66 -10.51 11.92
CA ARG A 309 12.47 -11.83 11.30
C ARG A 309 11.02 -12.18 11.02
N ILE A 310 10.06 -11.37 11.54
CA ILE A 310 8.62 -11.58 11.40
C ILE A 310 7.94 -10.32 10.89
N GLY A 311 6.97 -10.47 10.01
CA GLY A 311 6.29 -9.38 9.30
C GLY A 311 4.99 -8.95 9.96
N TYR A 312 5.05 -7.94 10.83
CA TYR A 312 3.88 -7.25 11.35
C TYR A 312 3.87 -5.77 10.96
N PHE A 313 2.71 -5.17 10.81
CA PHE A 313 2.57 -3.73 10.90
C PHE A 313 2.93 -3.29 12.32
N VAL A 314 3.53 -2.13 12.45
CA VAL A 314 4.11 -1.68 13.71
C VAL A 314 3.88 -0.20 13.95
N ASN A 315 3.66 0.14 15.21
CA ASN A 315 3.80 1.50 15.71
C ASN A 315 5.24 1.70 16.19
N LYS A 316 5.93 2.67 15.61
CA LYS A 316 7.35 2.95 15.87
C LYS A 316 7.48 4.11 16.83
N SER A 317 8.38 3.96 17.79
CA SER A 317 8.80 5.04 18.69
C SER A 317 10.31 5.02 18.87
N THR A 318 10.89 6.17 19.17
CA THR A 318 12.30 6.28 19.54
C THR A 318 12.35 6.57 21.03
N ASP A 319 13.06 5.75 21.79
CA ASP A 319 13.24 5.95 23.22
C ASP A 319 14.36 6.97 23.47
N LEU A 320 13.98 8.19 23.74
CA LEU A 320 14.90 9.29 24.01
C LEU A 320 15.41 9.31 25.47
N THR A 321 15.05 8.33 26.28
CA THR A 321 15.60 8.14 27.63
C THR A 321 16.74 7.15 27.64
N SER A 322 16.98 6.43 26.52
CA SER A 322 18.02 5.41 26.37
C SER A 322 19.36 6.00 25.90
N TYR A 323 20.44 5.38 26.35
CA TYR A 323 21.81 5.62 25.87
C TYR A 323 22.22 4.73 24.70
N ASP A 324 21.34 3.87 24.22
CA ASP A 324 21.65 2.95 23.12
C ASP A 324 21.88 3.70 21.80
N ASN A 325 22.78 3.18 20.97
CA ASN A 325 23.03 3.74 19.64
C ASN A 325 21.81 3.60 18.70
N PHE A 326 20.93 2.64 18.98
CA PHE A 326 19.71 2.34 18.19
C PHE A 326 18.50 2.25 19.13
N PRO A 327 18.06 3.38 19.69
CA PRO A 327 16.98 3.43 20.67
C PRO A 327 15.59 3.28 20.05
N ASN A 328 15.50 2.69 18.85
CA ASN A 328 14.24 2.52 18.15
C ASN A 328 13.46 1.35 18.73
N PHE A 329 12.22 1.57 18.97
CA PHE A 329 11.27 0.65 19.54
C PHE A 329 10.04 0.51 18.63
N ALA A 330 9.54 -0.68 18.46
CA ALA A 330 8.37 -0.93 17.63
C ALA A 330 7.46 -1.96 18.30
N LEU A 331 6.18 -1.63 18.37
CA LEU A 331 5.13 -2.54 18.83
C LEU A 331 4.34 -3.06 17.62
N ILE A 332 4.13 -4.39 17.56
CA ILE A 332 3.29 -4.97 16.51
C ILE A 332 1.83 -4.55 16.68
N ASN A 333 1.16 -4.39 15.57
CA ASN A 333 -0.28 -4.17 15.56
C ASN A 333 -0.99 -5.53 15.68
N LYS A 334 -1.84 -5.68 16.68
CA LYS A 334 -2.60 -6.92 16.92
C LYS A 334 -3.89 -6.64 17.66
N TRP A 335 -4.86 -7.54 17.52
CA TRP A 335 -6.09 -7.49 18.30
C TRP A 335 -5.86 -7.93 19.75
N ARG A 336 -6.71 -7.43 20.63
CA ARG A 336 -6.83 -7.95 22.00
C ARG A 336 -7.56 -9.28 21.96
N LEU A 337 -6.89 -10.36 22.37
CA LEU A 337 -7.51 -11.66 22.57
C LEU A 337 -7.18 -12.19 23.97
N ILE A 338 -8.20 -12.45 24.78
CA ILE A 338 -8.09 -12.98 26.13
C ILE A 338 -8.77 -14.33 26.14
N LYS A 339 -8.10 -15.36 26.60
CA LYS A 339 -8.70 -16.71 26.77
C LYS A 339 -9.87 -16.68 27.75
N LYS A 340 -11.00 -17.27 27.37
CA LYS A 340 -12.15 -17.47 28.26
C LYS A 340 -11.81 -18.41 29.38
N ASP A 341 -11.00 -19.44 29.11
CA ASP A 341 -10.39 -20.34 30.06
C ASP A 341 -8.85 -20.19 29.96
N PRO A 342 -8.24 -19.43 30.90
CA PRO A 342 -6.80 -19.15 30.85
C PRO A 342 -5.92 -20.41 31.03
N ASP A 343 -6.44 -21.44 31.70
CA ASP A 343 -5.69 -22.66 32.01
C ASP A 343 -5.82 -23.72 30.91
N ALA A 344 -6.75 -23.56 29.98
CA ALA A 344 -6.89 -24.46 28.85
C ALA A 344 -5.77 -24.25 27.81
N GLU A 345 -5.22 -25.33 27.28
CA GLU A 345 -4.25 -25.26 26.16
C GLU A 345 -4.88 -24.52 24.96
N ILE A 346 -6.11 -24.85 24.61
CA ILE A 346 -6.88 -24.18 23.57
C ILE A 346 -8.21 -23.70 24.14
N SER A 347 -8.49 -22.41 24.08
CA SER A 347 -9.72 -21.79 24.58
C SER A 347 -10.40 -20.94 23.49
N GLU A 348 -11.71 -20.73 23.63
CA GLU A 348 -12.34 -19.59 22.93
C GLU A 348 -11.83 -18.28 23.55
N PRO A 349 -11.78 -17.19 22.79
CA PRO A 349 -11.58 -15.87 23.37
C PRO A 349 -12.84 -15.44 24.13
N VAL A 350 -12.66 -14.51 25.08
CA VAL A 350 -13.77 -13.79 25.73
C VAL A 350 -14.61 -13.08 24.68
N GLU A 351 -13.94 -12.37 23.78
CA GLU A 351 -14.52 -11.68 22.63
C GLU A 351 -13.77 -12.10 21.37
N PRO A 352 -14.44 -12.73 20.38
CA PRO A 352 -13.84 -13.06 19.11
C PRO A 352 -13.70 -11.81 18.21
N ILE A 353 -12.77 -11.84 17.29
CA ILE A 353 -12.67 -10.87 16.20
C ILE A 353 -13.78 -11.20 15.21
N VAL A 354 -14.76 -10.31 15.08
CA VAL A 354 -15.92 -10.51 14.20
C VAL A 354 -15.76 -9.68 12.95
N PHE A 355 -15.87 -10.31 11.79
CA PHE A 355 -15.99 -9.63 10.50
C PHE A 355 -17.37 -9.86 9.91
N TRP A 356 -18.02 -8.78 9.50
CA TRP A 356 -19.32 -8.82 8.86
C TRP A 356 -19.15 -8.81 7.34
N VAL A 357 -19.66 -9.82 6.66
CA VAL A 357 -19.74 -9.85 5.20
C VAL A 357 -20.91 -8.95 4.80
N GLU A 358 -20.60 -7.86 4.08
CA GLU A 358 -21.58 -6.86 3.67
C GLU A 358 -22.69 -7.49 2.82
N ASN A 359 -23.94 -7.09 3.03
CA ASN A 359 -25.10 -7.64 2.32
C ASN A 359 -25.14 -7.31 0.82
N THR A 360 -24.23 -6.46 0.34
CA THR A 360 -24.00 -6.18 -1.10
C THR A 360 -23.06 -7.18 -1.78
N THR A 361 -22.48 -8.14 -1.01
CA THR A 361 -21.59 -9.18 -1.56
C THR A 361 -22.37 -10.07 -2.52
N PRO A 362 -21.88 -10.33 -3.76
CA PRO A 362 -22.53 -11.25 -4.68
C PRO A 362 -22.70 -12.65 -4.07
N GLU A 363 -23.92 -13.19 -4.12
CA GLU A 363 -24.30 -14.46 -3.46
C GLU A 363 -23.35 -15.61 -3.85
N GLU A 364 -22.93 -15.69 -5.12
CA GLU A 364 -22.02 -16.72 -5.64
C GLU A 364 -20.74 -16.84 -4.83
N ILE A 365 -20.19 -15.73 -4.34
CA ILE A 365 -18.87 -15.70 -3.70
C ILE A 365 -18.93 -15.60 -2.18
N VAL A 366 -20.11 -15.43 -1.56
CA VAL A 366 -20.25 -15.37 -0.10
C VAL A 366 -19.55 -16.54 0.59
N PRO A 367 -19.69 -17.81 0.14
CA PRO A 367 -19.00 -18.94 0.78
C PRO A 367 -17.47 -18.80 0.75
N ALA A 368 -16.90 -18.27 -0.33
CA ALA A 368 -15.46 -18.06 -0.46
C ALA A 368 -14.97 -16.93 0.48
N VAL A 369 -15.76 -15.87 0.63
CA VAL A 369 -15.45 -14.76 1.55
C VAL A 369 -15.48 -15.24 2.99
N VAL A 370 -16.53 -16.00 3.39
CA VAL A 370 -16.63 -16.59 4.72
C VAL A 370 -15.44 -17.52 5.01
N ALA A 371 -15.08 -18.38 4.06
CA ALA A 371 -13.92 -19.26 4.19
C ALA A 371 -12.60 -18.47 4.35
N GLY A 372 -12.42 -17.36 3.59
CA GLY A 372 -11.26 -16.48 3.71
C GLY A 372 -11.14 -15.82 5.09
N ILE A 373 -12.26 -15.57 5.77
CA ILE A 373 -12.27 -15.06 7.15
C ILE A 373 -11.98 -16.17 8.14
N GLU A 374 -12.78 -17.25 8.13
CA GLU A 374 -12.79 -18.25 9.21
C GLU A 374 -11.59 -19.20 9.17
N ASN A 375 -10.97 -19.41 8.01
CA ASN A 375 -9.79 -20.27 7.88
C ASN A 375 -8.59 -19.77 8.68
N TRP A 376 -8.55 -18.48 9.08
CA TRP A 376 -7.54 -17.98 10.01
C TRP A 376 -7.58 -18.69 11.39
N ASN A 377 -8.69 -19.29 11.77
CA ASN A 377 -8.77 -20.12 12.99
C ASN A 377 -7.78 -21.29 12.99
N ILE A 378 -7.36 -21.76 11.81
CA ILE A 378 -6.29 -22.76 11.65
C ILE A 378 -4.97 -22.23 12.24
N ALA A 379 -4.64 -20.96 11.96
CA ALA A 379 -3.45 -20.32 12.50
C ALA A 379 -3.61 -19.96 13.99
N PHE A 380 -4.78 -19.48 14.41
CA PHE A 380 -5.03 -19.12 15.81
C PHE A 380 -4.98 -20.31 16.76
N LYS A 381 -5.22 -21.52 16.27
CA LYS A 381 -5.05 -22.75 17.06
C LYS A 381 -3.61 -22.91 17.56
N GLU A 382 -2.62 -22.52 16.77
CA GLU A 382 -1.20 -22.53 17.17
C GLU A 382 -0.88 -21.51 18.29
N ALA A 383 -1.70 -20.45 18.41
CA ALA A 383 -1.61 -19.47 19.48
C ALA A 383 -2.47 -19.83 20.71
N GLY A 384 -3.12 -21.01 20.71
CA GLY A 384 -3.96 -21.50 21.80
C GLY A 384 -5.40 -20.98 21.78
N PHE A 385 -5.91 -20.57 20.61
CA PHE A 385 -7.30 -20.13 20.45
C PHE A 385 -8.08 -21.01 19.46
N LYS A 386 -9.37 -21.19 19.71
CA LYS A 386 -10.37 -21.69 18.76
C LYS A 386 -11.46 -20.62 18.61
N ASN A 387 -12.07 -20.53 17.43
CA ASN A 387 -13.11 -19.56 17.13
C ASN A 387 -12.66 -18.10 17.44
N ALA A 388 -11.38 -17.82 17.17
CA ALA A 388 -10.82 -16.49 17.40
C ALA A 388 -11.34 -15.47 16.38
N VAL A 389 -11.60 -15.90 15.16
CA VAL A 389 -12.12 -15.09 14.05
C VAL A 389 -13.45 -15.68 13.60
N VAL A 390 -14.47 -14.84 13.49
CA VAL A 390 -15.84 -15.26 13.17
C VAL A 390 -16.38 -14.40 12.02
N ALA A 391 -16.91 -15.06 11.00
CA ALA A 391 -17.66 -14.40 9.94
C ALA A 391 -19.16 -14.32 10.29
N LYS A 392 -19.76 -13.18 10.04
CA LYS A 392 -21.20 -12.97 10.11
C LYS A 392 -21.70 -12.31 8.84
N ILE A 393 -22.91 -12.64 8.42
CA ILE A 393 -23.52 -11.99 7.26
C ILE A 393 -24.31 -10.78 7.76
N GLN A 394 -24.10 -9.61 7.16
CA GLN A 394 -24.89 -8.42 7.47
C GLN A 394 -26.35 -8.64 7.13
N PRO A 395 -27.29 -8.43 8.07
CA PRO A 395 -28.71 -8.50 7.77
C PRO A 395 -29.13 -7.53 6.67
N GLN A 396 -30.11 -7.91 5.85
CA GLN A 396 -30.63 -7.03 4.79
C GLN A 396 -31.32 -5.76 5.34
N ASP A 397 -31.81 -5.81 6.57
CA ASP A 397 -32.45 -4.71 7.29
C ASP A 397 -31.52 -4.03 8.31
N ALA A 398 -30.20 -4.23 8.19
CA ALA A 398 -29.23 -3.61 9.06
C ALA A 398 -29.34 -2.07 8.99
N THR A 399 -29.34 -1.43 10.16
CA THR A 399 -29.43 0.04 10.29
C THR A 399 -28.06 0.71 10.41
N TRP A 400 -26.98 -0.07 10.41
CA TRP A 400 -25.60 0.35 10.48
C TRP A 400 -24.90 0.14 9.11
N ASP A 401 -23.91 0.95 8.82
CA ASP A 401 -23.10 0.89 7.61
C ASP A 401 -21.64 0.43 7.88
N ALA A 402 -20.89 0.15 6.82
CA ALA A 402 -19.51 -0.32 6.92
C ALA A 402 -18.53 0.72 7.52
N ALA A 403 -18.92 1.96 7.75
CA ALA A 403 -18.12 2.97 8.43
C ALA A 403 -18.51 3.13 9.91
N ASP A 404 -19.38 2.28 10.42
CA ASP A 404 -19.73 2.25 11.84
C ASP A 404 -18.61 1.54 12.62
N TYR A 405 -17.98 2.26 13.52
CA TYR A 405 -16.84 1.80 14.30
C TYR A 405 -17.07 0.48 15.06
N ASP A 406 -18.32 0.20 15.45
CA ASP A 406 -18.65 -0.99 16.23
C ASP A 406 -18.66 -2.29 15.39
N TYR A 407 -18.43 -2.19 14.06
CA TYR A 407 -18.45 -3.33 13.15
C TYR A 407 -17.22 -3.33 12.23
N ASN A 408 -16.49 -4.45 12.19
CA ASN A 408 -15.48 -4.65 11.15
C ASN A 408 -16.15 -5.30 9.95
N VAL A 409 -16.01 -4.74 8.77
CA VAL A 409 -16.78 -5.15 7.59
C VAL A 409 -15.87 -5.59 6.43
N VAL A 410 -16.21 -6.74 5.83
CA VAL A 410 -15.67 -7.14 4.52
C VAL A 410 -16.66 -6.69 3.45
N ARG A 411 -16.32 -5.62 2.76
CA ARG A 411 -17.18 -4.95 1.78
C ARG A 411 -16.68 -5.11 0.34
N TRP A 412 -17.57 -4.83 -0.61
CA TRP A 412 -17.29 -4.84 -2.03
C TRP A 412 -17.43 -3.45 -2.63
N SER A 413 -16.49 -3.14 -3.54
CA SER A 413 -16.54 -1.90 -4.32
C SER A 413 -16.57 -2.22 -5.80
N SER A 414 -17.54 -1.64 -6.50
CA SER A 414 -17.74 -1.79 -7.95
C SER A 414 -17.20 -0.61 -8.75
N GLU A 415 -16.07 -0.08 -8.35
CA GLU A 415 -15.41 1.03 -9.06
C GLU A 415 -15.11 0.67 -10.51
N PRO A 416 -15.40 1.59 -11.46
CA PRO A 416 -15.22 1.31 -12.88
C PRO A 416 -13.76 1.15 -13.30
N ASP A 417 -12.81 1.76 -12.61
CA ASP A 417 -11.38 1.82 -12.96
C ASP A 417 -10.46 1.49 -11.76
N GLY A 418 -10.81 0.50 -10.95
CA GLY A 418 -10.03 0.09 -9.79
C GLY A 418 -8.64 -0.46 -10.15
N GLY A 419 -7.58 0.05 -9.50
CA GLY A 419 -6.19 -0.43 -9.67
C GLY A 419 -5.81 -1.54 -8.70
N LEU A 420 -6.47 -1.63 -7.54
CA LEU A 420 -6.30 -2.66 -6.53
C LEU A 420 -7.40 -3.70 -6.63
N LEU A 421 -7.11 -4.93 -6.20
CA LEU A 421 -8.07 -6.03 -6.17
C LEU A 421 -8.72 -6.16 -4.79
N GLY A 422 -7.98 -5.84 -3.74
CA GLY A 422 -8.41 -5.76 -2.36
C GLY A 422 -7.54 -4.78 -1.58
N ILE A 423 -7.96 -4.44 -0.37
CA ILE A 423 -7.18 -3.74 0.65
C ILE A 423 -7.78 -4.00 2.03
N GLY A 424 -6.92 -4.31 3.01
CA GLY A 424 -7.29 -4.54 4.41
C GLY A 424 -6.64 -3.52 5.35
N PRO A 425 -7.17 -2.29 5.47
CA PRO A 425 -6.67 -1.30 6.42
C PRO A 425 -7.12 -1.60 7.84
N SER A 426 -6.26 -1.32 8.80
CA SER A 426 -6.58 -1.33 10.23
C SER A 426 -6.16 -0.04 10.90
N VAL A 427 -6.87 0.33 11.95
CA VAL A 427 -6.52 1.43 12.84
C VAL A 427 -6.02 0.87 14.15
N SER A 428 -4.85 1.29 14.57
CA SER A 428 -4.27 0.86 15.84
C SER A 428 -4.10 2.04 16.81
N ASN A 429 -4.15 1.72 18.10
CA ASN A 429 -3.74 2.65 19.14
C ASN A 429 -2.23 2.92 19.01
N PRO A 430 -1.82 4.16 18.70
CA PRO A 430 -0.41 4.46 18.45
C PRO A 430 0.51 4.22 19.67
N LEU A 431 -0.05 4.16 20.88
CA LEU A 431 0.70 3.95 22.10
C LEU A 431 0.97 2.47 22.41
N THR A 432 0.09 1.57 21.95
CA THR A 432 0.12 0.16 22.38
C THR A 432 0.26 -0.83 21.23
N GLY A 433 -0.10 -0.46 20.01
CA GLY A 433 -0.23 -1.36 18.87
C GLY A 433 -1.54 -2.17 18.87
N GLU A 434 -2.47 -1.92 19.81
CA GLU A 434 -3.79 -2.58 19.79
C GLU A 434 -4.59 -2.15 18.56
N ILE A 435 -5.00 -3.10 17.74
CA ILE A 435 -5.93 -2.83 16.65
C ILE A 435 -7.31 -2.59 17.24
N ILE A 436 -7.92 -1.46 16.86
CA ILE A 436 -9.19 -0.98 17.41
C ILE A 436 -10.32 -0.96 16.38
N SER A 437 -10.00 -0.99 15.09
CA SER A 437 -10.97 -1.06 14.00
C SER A 437 -10.26 -1.58 12.75
N ALA A 438 -10.96 -2.32 11.92
CA ALA A 438 -10.43 -2.79 10.66
C ALA A 438 -11.54 -3.17 9.67
N ASP A 439 -11.33 -2.81 8.41
CA ASP A 439 -12.21 -3.17 7.31
C ASP A 439 -11.42 -3.83 6.19
N VAL A 440 -12.11 -4.63 5.39
CA VAL A 440 -11.59 -5.16 4.14
C VAL A 440 -12.44 -4.64 2.99
N VAL A 441 -11.80 -4.09 1.96
CA VAL A 441 -12.48 -3.63 0.75
C VAL A 441 -12.01 -4.47 -0.43
N ASN A 442 -12.85 -5.37 -0.90
CA ASN A 442 -12.62 -6.15 -2.11
C ASN A 442 -13.24 -5.46 -3.33
N LYS A 443 -12.63 -5.62 -4.50
CA LYS A 443 -13.09 -4.99 -5.74
C LYS A 443 -13.79 -6.00 -6.64
N LEU A 444 -14.87 -5.58 -7.28
CA LEU A 444 -15.59 -6.41 -8.27
C LEU A 444 -14.66 -6.88 -9.42
N LEU A 445 -13.57 -6.17 -9.66
CA LEU A 445 -12.54 -6.59 -10.62
C LEU A 445 -11.98 -7.97 -10.30
N ALA A 446 -11.84 -8.33 -9.02
CA ALA A 446 -11.36 -9.66 -8.62
C ALA A 446 -12.30 -10.77 -9.09
N VAL A 447 -13.62 -10.58 -8.97
CA VAL A 447 -14.63 -11.53 -9.49
C VAL A 447 -14.51 -11.70 -11.01
N LYS A 448 -14.35 -10.59 -11.75
CA LYS A 448 -14.15 -10.62 -13.21
C LYS A 448 -12.86 -11.36 -13.59
N VAL A 449 -11.80 -11.19 -12.82
CA VAL A 449 -10.53 -11.93 -13.01
C VAL A 449 -10.74 -13.42 -12.77
N GLY A 450 -11.45 -13.80 -11.70
CA GLY A 450 -11.75 -15.19 -11.39
C GLY A 450 -12.61 -15.88 -12.47
N HIS A 451 -13.62 -15.20 -12.98
CA HIS A 451 -14.40 -15.73 -14.12
C HIS A 451 -13.53 -15.92 -15.37
N ASN A 452 -12.58 -15.02 -15.64
CA ASN A 452 -11.64 -15.19 -16.74
C ASN A 452 -10.72 -16.39 -16.51
N TYR A 453 -10.33 -16.71 -15.27
CA TYR A 453 -9.58 -17.92 -14.94
C TYR A 453 -10.40 -19.19 -15.21
N ARG A 454 -11.69 -19.23 -14.80
CA ARG A 454 -12.59 -20.34 -15.18
C ARG A 454 -12.64 -20.54 -16.69
N LYS A 455 -12.73 -19.47 -17.48
CA LYS A 455 -12.79 -19.51 -18.96
C LYS A 455 -11.48 -20.03 -19.56
N LEU A 456 -10.33 -19.57 -19.07
CA LEU A 456 -9.00 -19.94 -19.60
C LEU A 456 -8.55 -21.34 -19.20
N TYR A 457 -8.83 -21.74 -17.95
CA TYR A 457 -8.21 -22.93 -17.36
C TYR A 457 -9.21 -24.04 -17.01
N GLY A 458 -10.52 -23.77 -17.16
CA GLY A 458 -11.56 -24.68 -16.75
C GLY A 458 -11.77 -24.71 -15.22
N TYR A 459 -12.76 -25.45 -14.75
CA TYR A 459 -13.06 -25.65 -13.34
C TYR A 459 -13.91 -26.90 -13.10
N SER A 460 -13.93 -27.37 -11.85
CA SER A 460 -14.87 -28.34 -11.30
C SER A 460 -15.37 -27.83 -9.93
N GLU A 461 -16.39 -28.48 -9.37
CA GLU A 461 -16.87 -28.14 -8.02
C GLU A 461 -15.77 -28.27 -6.95
N GLU A 462 -14.85 -29.22 -7.12
CA GLU A 462 -13.76 -29.49 -6.17
C GLU A 462 -12.51 -28.62 -6.43
N ASN A 463 -12.39 -28.03 -7.62
CA ASN A 463 -11.22 -27.25 -8.02
C ASN A 463 -11.63 -26.09 -8.92
N ASP A 464 -12.13 -25.02 -8.27
CA ASP A 464 -12.66 -23.83 -8.93
C ASP A 464 -11.73 -22.64 -8.72
N PRO A 465 -11.07 -22.14 -9.78
CA PRO A 465 -10.12 -21.03 -9.66
C PRO A 465 -10.77 -19.71 -9.19
N LEU A 466 -12.07 -19.46 -9.48
CA LEU A 466 -12.75 -18.30 -8.98
C LEU A 466 -12.93 -18.36 -7.46
N MET A 467 -13.47 -19.49 -6.95
CA MET A 467 -13.73 -19.65 -5.54
C MET A 467 -12.42 -19.64 -4.72
N GLN A 468 -11.39 -20.32 -5.22
CA GLN A 468 -10.07 -20.31 -4.59
C GLN A 468 -9.44 -18.92 -4.60
N TYR A 469 -9.54 -18.19 -5.71
CA TYR A 469 -9.02 -16.84 -5.83
C TYR A 469 -9.69 -15.84 -4.89
N ILE A 470 -11.02 -15.90 -4.76
CA ILE A 470 -11.75 -15.01 -3.83
C ILE A 470 -11.45 -15.40 -2.37
N THR A 471 -11.36 -16.71 -2.07
CA THR A 471 -10.94 -17.17 -0.73
C THR A 471 -9.53 -16.68 -0.41
N ASN A 472 -8.59 -16.84 -1.34
CA ASN A 472 -7.20 -16.41 -1.20
C ASN A 472 -7.10 -14.88 -1.00
N LEU A 473 -7.77 -14.09 -1.84
CA LEU A 473 -7.80 -12.63 -1.71
C LEU A 473 -8.37 -12.20 -0.34
N THR A 474 -9.50 -12.78 0.07
CA THR A 474 -10.10 -12.44 1.37
C THR A 474 -9.20 -12.87 2.52
N LEU A 475 -8.58 -14.05 2.42
CA LEU A 475 -7.64 -14.55 3.42
C LEU A 475 -6.42 -13.62 3.55
N HIS A 476 -5.90 -13.13 2.42
CA HIS A 476 -4.79 -12.16 2.36
C HIS A 476 -5.17 -10.84 3.05
N GLU A 477 -6.29 -10.23 2.66
CA GLU A 477 -6.73 -8.94 3.23
C GLU A 477 -7.06 -9.07 4.73
N VAL A 478 -7.66 -10.19 5.14
CA VAL A 478 -7.88 -10.49 6.56
C VAL A 478 -6.55 -10.65 7.30
N GLY A 479 -5.53 -11.22 6.67
CA GLY A 479 -4.17 -11.26 7.23
C GLY A 479 -3.62 -9.87 7.57
N HIS A 480 -3.84 -8.89 6.70
CA HIS A 480 -3.46 -7.50 6.97
C HIS A 480 -4.19 -6.92 8.18
N VAL A 481 -5.49 -7.12 8.29
CA VAL A 481 -6.26 -6.62 9.44
C VAL A 481 -6.06 -7.46 10.72
N LEU A 482 -5.36 -8.58 10.64
CA LEU A 482 -4.79 -9.29 11.79
C LEU A 482 -3.38 -8.81 12.16
N GLY A 483 -2.86 -7.79 11.46
CA GLY A 483 -1.57 -7.15 11.71
C GLY A 483 -0.43 -7.61 10.83
N LEU A 484 -0.61 -8.61 9.95
CA LEU A 484 0.46 -9.16 9.13
C LEU A 484 0.80 -8.27 7.94
N ARG A 485 2.08 -8.12 7.65
CA ARG A 485 2.61 -7.50 6.42
C ARG A 485 2.77 -8.53 5.33
N HIS A 486 2.94 -8.08 4.10
CA HIS A 486 3.33 -8.95 3.01
C HIS A 486 4.56 -9.79 3.35
N ASN A 487 4.53 -11.05 2.97
CA ASN A 487 5.69 -11.95 2.98
C ASN A 487 5.94 -12.51 1.57
N PHE A 488 6.68 -11.75 0.73
CA PHE A 488 7.03 -12.12 -0.64
C PHE A 488 8.12 -13.21 -0.73
N ARG A 489 8.31 -14.00 0.32
CA ARG A 489 9.03 -15.28 0.33
C ARG A 489 8.10 -16.48 0.49
N GLY A 490 6.80 -16.22 0.64
CA GLY A 490 5.80 -17.26 0.76
C GLY A 490 5.83 -18.25 -0.38
N SER A 491 6.06 -17.78 -1.58
CA SER A 491 6.17 -18.55 -2.81
C SER A 491 7.36 -19.53 -2.87
N TYR A 492 8.44 -19.27 -2.11
CA TYR A 492 9.69 -20.03 -2.16
C TYR A 492 9.64 -21.30 -1.29
N LEU A 493 8.57 -22.08 -1.40
CA LEU A 493 8.33 -23.28 -0.55
C LEU A 493 8.52 -24.59 -1.30
N TYR A 494 7.67 -24.88 -2.27
CA TYR A 494 7.62 -26.14 -2.98
C TYR A 494 8.42 -26.14 -4.28
N SER A 495 8.92 -27.32 -4.70
CA SER A 495 9.50 -27.49 -6.03
C SER A 495 8.43 -27.48 -7.11
N PRO A 496 8.79 -27.30 -8.40
CA PRO A 496 7.85 -27.38 -9.53
C PRO A 496 7.13 -28.72 -9.66
N ASP A 497 7.69 -29.79 -9.10
CA ASP A 497 7.05 -31.11 -9.10
C ASP A 497 6.10 -31.31 -7.92
N GLU A 498 6.42 -30.76 -6.75
CA GLU A 498 5.61 -30.87 -5.54
C GLU A 498 4.35 -30.01 -5.57
N ILE A 499 4.42 -28.82 -6.17
CA ILE A 499 3.40 -27.77 -6.05
C ILE A 499 2.03 -28.18 -6.62
N HIS A 500 1.99 -29.17 -7.52
CA HIS A 500 0.74 -29.72 -8.09
C HIS A 500 0.29 -31.00 -7.39
N ASN A 501 1.06 -31.53 -6.45
CA ASN A 501 0.71 -32.73 -5.70
C ASN A 501 -0.11 -32.35 -4.44
N ARG A 502 -1.42 -32.62 -4.49
CA ARG A 502 -2.32 -32.30 -3.37
C ARG A 502 -2.03 -33.07 -2.07
N ASP A 503 -1.41 -34.25 -2.15
CA ASP A 503 -1.00 -34.98 -0.96
C ASP A 503 0.12 -34.28 -0.20
N ILE A 504 0.92 -33.47 -0.89
CA ILE A 504 2.01 -32.67 -0.31
C ILE A 504 1.50 -31.28 0.10
N THR A 505 0.80 -30.60 -0.82
CA THR A 505 0.40 -29.21 -0.63
C THR A 505 -0.87 -29.03 0.20
N GLY A 506 -1.75 -30.04 0.23
CA GLY A 506 -3.08 -29.90 0.82
C GLY A 506 -3.85 -28.75 0.16
N ASN A 507 -4.22 -27.76 0.97
CA ASN A 507 -4.96 -26.57 0.53
C ASN A 507 -4.10 -25.28 0.52
N THR A 508 -2.77 -25.40 0.57
CA THR A 508 -1.86 -24.24 0.50
C THR A 508 -0.61 -24.57 -0.33
N ILE A 509 -0.29 -23.73 -1.30
CA ILE A 509 0.88 -23.86 -2.19
C ILE A 509 2.01 -22.92 -1.81
N MET A 510 1.85 -22.17 -0.73
CA MET A 510 2.80 -21.16 -0.26
C MET A 510 2.99 -21.28 1.25
N SER A 511 4.11 -20.81 1.76
CA SER A 511 4.34 -20.74 3.19
C SER A 511 3.54 -19.61 3.86
N SER A 512 3.15 -18.61 3.10
CA SER A 512 2.37 -17.45 3.57
C SER A 512 1.37 -16.99 2.52
N VAL A 513 0.11 -16.80 2.93
CA VAL A 513 -0.92 -16.17 2.09
C VAL A 513 -0.74 -14.66 1.99
N MET A 514 0.25 -14.09 2.69
CA MET A 514 0.61 -12.69 2.59
C MET A 514 1.57 -12.40 1.43
N ASP A 515 1.79 -13.35 0.51
CA ASP A 515 2.43 -13.16 -0.78
C ASP A 515 1.39 -12.83 -1.85
N TYR A 516 1.84 -12.33 -3.00
CA TYR A 516 1.02 -12.18 -4.21
C TYR A 516 1.25 -13.35 -5.15
N ASP A 517 0.48 -14.41 -4.95
CA ASP A 517 0.60 -15.61 -5.79
C ASP A 517 0.04 -15.38 -7.20
N PRO A 518 0.77 -15.85 -8.24
CA PRO A 518 0.17 -16.04 -9.54
C PRO A 518 -0.77 -17.25 -9.50
N ILE A 519 -1.68 -17.35 -10.44
CA ILE A 519 -2.45 -18.59 -10.58
C ILE A 519 -1.50 -19.78 -10.87
N ASN A 520 -1.61 -20.84 -10.10
CA ASN A 520 -0.81 -22.06 -10.23
C ASN A 520 -1.39 -22.99 -11.30
N ILE A 521 -0.75 -23.09 -12.45
CA ILE A 521 -1.23 -23.89 -13.58
C ILE A 521 -0.26 -25.05 -13.83
N ALA A 522 -0.81 -26.26 -13.88
CA ALA A 522 -0.01 -27.46 -14.18
C ALA A 522 0.44 -27.48 -15.64
N PRO A 523 1.70 -27.89 -15.92
CA PRO A 523 2.16 -28.19 -17.28
C PRO A 523 1.33 -29.28 -17.95
N GLU A 524 1.33 -29.29 -19.28
CA GLU A 524 0.65 -30.33 -20.06
C GLU A 524 1.04 -31.74 -19.60
N GLY A 525 0.06 -32.58 -19.40
CA GLY A 525 0.26 -33.99 -18.98
C GLY A 525 0.45 -34.18 -17.47
N LYS A 526 0.50 -33.10 -16.67
CA LYS A 526 0.47 -33.20 -15.21
C LYS A 526 -0.94 -32.93 -14.67
N GLU A 527 -1.28 -33.54 -13.54
CA GLU A 527 -2.52 -33.28 -12.83
C GLU A 527 -2.53 -31.84 -12.28
N GLN A 528 -3.67 -31.15 -12.42
CA GLN A 528 -3.84 -29.81 -11.88
C GLN A 528 -4.06 -29.88 -10.37
N GLY A 529 -3.12 -29.36 -9.59
CA GLY A 529 -3.27 -29.12 -8.17
C GLY A 529 -4.24 -27.98 -7.87
N ILE A 530 -4.21 -27.42 -6.68
CA ILE A 530 -4.99 -26.19 -6.38
C ILE A 530 -4.42 -25.00 -7.14
N PHE A 531 -5.30 -24.10 -7.54
CA PHE A 531 -4.93 -22.86 -8.26
C PHE A 531 -4.38 -21.78 -7.33
N PHE A 532 -4.95 -21.68 -6.12
CA PHE A 532 -4.58 -20.70 -5.10
C PHE A 532 -4.67 -21.31 -3.71
N SER A 533 -3.87 -20.82 -2.78
CA SER A 533 -3.96 -21.18 -1.36
C SER A 533 -5.29 -20.74 -0.76
N THR A 534 -5.97 -21.64 -0.04
CA THR A 534 -7.25 -21.36 0.62
C THR A 534 -7.19 -21.43 2.13
N VAL A 535 -6.02 -21.71 2.69
CA VAL A 535 -5.76 -21.75 4.14
C VAL A 535 -4.42 -21.10 4.46
N PRO A 536 -4.22 -20.54 5.68
CA PRO A 536 -2.96 -19.97 6.09
C PRO A 536 -1.79 -20.96 5.98
N GLY A 537 -0.67 -20.49 5.46
CA GLY A 537 0.55 -21.28 5.33
C GLY A 537 1.26 -21.51 6.66
N VAL A 538 2.37 -22.22 6.61
CA VAL A 538 3.18 -22.55 7.79
C VAL A 538 3.79 -21.30 8.43
N TYR A 539 4.22 -20.32 7.62
CA TYR A 539 4.71 -19.04 8.10
C TYR A 539 3.59 -18.24 8.80
N ASP A 540 2.39 -18.20 8.23
CA ASP A 540 1.26 -17.45 8.81
C ASP A 540 0.89 -18.01 10.19
N LYS A 541 0.86 -19.33 10.34
CA LYS A 541 0.65 -20.01 11.62
C LYS A 541 1.71 -19.62 12.65
N TRP A 542 2.98 -19.61 12.23
CA TRP A 542 4.10 -19.20 13.06
C TRP A 542 4.03 -17.73 13.46
N ALA A 543 3.66 -16.86 12.52
CA ALA A 543 3.51 -15.43 12.77
C ALA A 543 2.34 -15.14 13.73
N ILE A 544 1.18 -15.79 13.55
CA ILE A 544 0.04 -15.68 14.48
C ILE A 544 0.43 -16.20 15.86
N LYS A 545 1.16 -17.32 15.95
CA LYS A 545 1.69 -17.81 17.22
C LYS A 545 2.56 -16.77 17.93
N PHE A 546 3.50 -16.15 17.23
CA PHE A 546 4.33 -15.06 17.78
C PHE A 546 3.49 -13.88 18.27
N GLY A 547 2.54 -13.42 17.50
CA GLY A 547 1.76 -12.22 17.83
C GLY A 547 0.73 -12.45 18.95
N TYR A 548 0.08 -13.61 18.97
CA TYR A 548 -1.14 -13.82 19.74
C TYR A 548 -1.06 -14.82 20.88
N THR A 549 0.04 -15.59 21.04
CA THR A 549 0.19 -16.44 22.22
C THR A 549 0.19 -15.58 23.48
N PRO A 550 -0.77 -15.77 24.42
CA PRO A 550 -0.81 -15.00 25.65
C PRO A 550 0.41 -15.27 26.54
N ASN A 551 0.89 -14.27 27.24
CA ASN A 551 1.99 -14.36 28.22
C ASN A 551 3.26 -15.08 27.68
N LEU A 552 3.56 -14.91 26.38
CA LEU A 552 4.76 -15.51 25.75
C LEU A 552 6.00 -14.98 26.44
N SER A 553 6.72 -15.86 27.14
CA SER A 553 7.97 -15.51 27.84
C SER A 553 9.08 -15.11 26.85
N ASP A 554 10.11 -14.43 27.33
CA ASP A 554 11.25 -14.05 26.50
C ASP A 554 12.02 -15.27 25.98
N GLU A 555 12.12 -16.34 26.75
CA GLU A 555 12.72 -17.60 26.37
C GLU A 555 11.94 -18.27 25.24
N GLU A 556 10.62 -18.44 25.41
CA GLU A 556 9.76 -19.03 24.37
C GLU A 556 9.76 -18.18 23.09
N ARG A 557 9.75 -16.85 23.24
CA ARG A 557 9.88 -15.91 22.12
C ARG A 557 11.18 -16.11 21.37
N LYS A 558 12.29 -16.25 22.10
CA LYS A 558 13.61 -16.49 21.52
C LYS A 558 13.64 -17.83 20.77
N GLU A 559 13.17 -18.90 21.38
CA GLU A 559 13.10 -20.23 20.74
C GLU A 559 12.24 -20.22 19.48
N LEU A 560 11.13 -19.50 19.51
CA LEU A 560 10.26 -19.32 18.35
C LEU A 560 11.01 -18.60 17.21
N LEU A 561 11.71 -17.51 17.52
CA LEU A 561 12.41 -16.69 16.53
C LEU A 561 13.67 -17.36 15.95
N LEU A 562 14.32 -18.26 16.69
CA LEU A 562 15.44 -19.06 16.17
C LEU A 562 15.03 -19.98 15.01
N GLN A 563 13.75 -20.27 14.83
CA GLN A 563 13.25 -21.06 13.72
C GLN A 563 13.20 -20.29 12.37
N SER A 564 13.39 -18.98 12.38
CA SER A 564 13.32 -18.10 11.19
C SER A 564 14.27 -18.49 10.03
N VAL A 565 15.29 -19.29 10.30
CA VAL A 565 16.21 -19.81 9.28
C VAL A 565 15.63 -20.97 8.44
N LYS A 566 14.57 -21.60 8.92
CA LYS A 566 13.88 -22.64 8.14
C LYS A 566 13.26 -21.99 6.90
N ARG A 567 13.45 -22.62 5.74
CA ARG A 567 12.96 -22.10 4.45
C ARG A 567 11.48 -21.69 4.49
N GLU A 568 10.66 -22.53 5.10
CA GLU A 568 9.21 -22.33 5.23
C GLU A 568 8.82 -21.20 6.19
N LEU A 569 9.77 -20.65 6.98
CA LEU A 569 9.54 -19.57 7.95
C LEU A 569 10.28 -18.27 7.59
N THR A 570 10.91 -18.23 6.42
CA THR A 570 11.63 -17.03 5.99
C THR A 570 10.68 -15.87 5.66
N PHE A 571 11.16 -14.64 5.89
CA PHE A 571 10.40 -13.42 5.71
C PHE A 571 11.11 -12.42 4.80
N GLY A 572 10.37 -11.88 3.84
CA GLY A 572 10.81 -10.79 2.96
C GLY A 572 9.59 -9.95 2.54
N THR A 573 9.70 -8.63 2.60
CA THR A 573 8.54 -7.74 2.49
C THR A 573 8.72 -6.64 1.43
N ASP A 574 7.84 -5.66 1.40
CA ASP A 574 7.70 -4.63 0.37
C ASP A 574 8.99 -3.88 0.04
N GLU A 575 9.77 -3.52 1.04
CA GLU A 575 11.03 -2.80 0.89
C GLU A 575 12.10 -3.64 0.17
N GLU A 576 11.96 -4.97 0.20
CA GLU A 576 12.87 -5.94 -0.41
C GLU A 576 12.37 -6.41 -1.78
N ALA A 577 11.04 -6.45 -2.00
CA ALA A 577 10.39 -6.89 -3.23
C ALA A 577 10.16 -5.77 -4.25
N MET A 578 11.10 -4.84 -4.36
CA MET A 578 10.97 -3.68 -5.24
C MET A 578 10.95 -4.09 -6.71
N SER A 579 9.93 -3.62 -7.44
CA SER A 579 9.72 -3.97 -8.86
C SER A 579 10.66 -3.24 -9.83
N ASN A 580 11.32 -2.16 -9.37
CA ASN A 580 12.24 -1.43 -10.25
C ASN A 580 13.49 -2.26 -10.52
N PRO A 581 13.97 -2.33 -11.77
CA PRO A 581 15.21 -3.02 -12.11
C PRO A 581 16.35 -2.65 -11.16
N GLY A 582 17.10 -3.63 -10.70
CA GLY A 582 18.28 -3.46 -9.87
C GLY A 582 18.04 -3.12 -8.38
N ASN A 583 16.83 -2.82 -7.97
CA ASN A 583 16.53 -2.52 -6.56
C ASN A 583 16.28 -3.78 -5.73
N ASN A 584 15.71 -4.83 -6.34
CA ASN A 584 15.60 -6.13 -5.68
C ASN A 584 17.01 -6.78 -5.58
N ILE A 585 17.37 -7.21 -4.37
CA ILE A 585 18.67 -7.84 -4.07
C ILE A 585 18.52 -9.36 -4.00
N ASP A 586 17.53 -9.82 -3.21
CA ASP A 586 17.25 -11.24 -2.99
C ASP A 586 16.16 -11.72 -3.95
N PRO A 587 16.50 -12.57 -4.93
CA PRO A 587 15.53 -13.03 -5.91
C PRO A 587 14.48 -13.98 -5.34
N ARG A 588 14.60 -14.42 -4.09
CA ARG A 588 13.57 -15.20 -3.38
C ARG A 588 12.43 -14.31 -2.84
N THR A 589 12.63 -12.98 -2.80
CA THR A 589 11.65 -12.01 -2.33
C THR A 589 11.06 -11.29 -3.54
N LYS A 590 10.04 -11.86 -4.13
CA LYS A 590 9.48 -11.38 -5.40
C LYS A 590 7.96 -11.47 -5.40
N ARG A 591 7.30 -10.51 -6.02
CA ARG A 591 5.84 -10.53 -6.25
C ARG A 591 5.52 -11.32 -7.50
N TYR A 592 4.49 -12.15 -7.44
CA TYR A 592 3.97 -12.91 -8.59
C TYR A 592 4.97 -13.93 -9.16
N ASP A 593 5.78 -14.52 -8.28
CA ASP A 593 6.60 -15.69 -8.59
C ASP A 593 6.10 -16.93 -7.84
N MET A 594 6.69 -18.06 -8.08
CA MET A 594 6.31 -19.32 -7.47
C MET A 594 7.49 -20.29 -7.47
N SER A 595 7.51 -21.21 -6.49
CA SER A 595 8.43 -22.33 -6.38
C SER A 595 9.83 -21.95 -5.84
N ASN A 596 10.47 -22.90 -5.18
CA ASN A 596 11.87 -22.81 -4.72
C ASN A 596 12.90 -23.02 -5.85
N ASP A 597 12.42 -23.39 -7.04
CA ASP A 597 13.15 -23.32 -8.30
C ASP A 597 12.36 -22.46 -9.31
N PRO A 598 12.47 -21.12 -9.16
CA PRO A 598 11.70 -20.19 -9.97
C PRO A 598 12.08 -20.21 -11.46
N VAL A 599 13.25 -20.71 -11.81
CA VAL A 599 13.68 -20.82 -13.22
C VAL A 599 12.93 -21.96 -13.92
N THR A 600 12.92 -23.14 -13.33
CA THR A 600 12.19 -24.30 -13.88
C THR A 600 10.68 -24.07 -13.86
N TYR A 601 10.16 -23.45 -12.78
CA TYR A 601 8.73 -23.08 -12.72
C TYR A 601 8.36 -22.06 -13.80
N ALA A 602 9.22 -21.07 -14.04
CA ALA A 602 9.01 -20.07 -15.09
C ALA A 602 8.99 -20.73 -16.49
N GLU A 603 9.88 -21.66 -16.77
CA GLU A 603 9.87 -22.42 -18.04
C GLU A 603 8.53 -23.15 -18.23
N ASN A 604 8.06 -23.87 -17.21
CA ASN A 604 6.77 -24.56 -17.24
C ASN A 604 5.59 -23.60 -17.52
N ILE A 605 5.55 -22.47 -16.84
CA ILE A 605 4.47 -21.47 -17.03
C ILE A 605 4.56 -20.80 -18.39
N ILE A 606 5.74 -20.55 -18.93
CA ILE A 606 5.93 -19.99 -20.27
C ILE A 606 5.34 -20.93 -21.31
N ASP A 607 5.60 -22.24 -21.20
CA ASP A 607 5.04 -23.24 -22.10
C ASP A 607 3.51 -23.28 -22.02
N VAL A 608 2.93 -23.25 -20.79
CA VAL A 608 1.47 -23.16 -20.59
C VAL A 608 0.88 -21.88 -21.18
N VAL A 609 1.55 -20.73 -20.98
CA VAL A 609 1.10 -19.45 -21.55
C VAL A 609 1.08 -19.49 -23.07
N ASP A 610 2.13 -20.01 -23.69
CA ASP A 610 2.23 -20.11 -25.15
C ASP A 610 1.18 -21.08 -25.71
N GLN A 611 0.91 -22.18 -25.01
CA GLN A 611 -0.18 -23.08 -25.34
C GLN A 611 -1.54 -22.37 -25.27
N LYS A 612 -1.84 -21.67 -24.17
CA LYS A 612 -3.10 -20.95 -23.98
C LYS A 612 -3.30 -19.82 -24.98
N ILE A 613 -2.24 -19.15 -25.41
CA ILE A 613 -2.30 -18.16 -26.50
C ILE A 613 -2.75 -18.83 -27.79
N ASN A 614 -2.25 -20.03 -28.08
CA ASN A 614 -2.65 -20.79 -29.28
C ASN A 614 -4.10 -21.29 -29.21
N GLU A 615 -4.64 -21.53 -28.00
CA GLU A 615 -6.01 -21.99 -27.77
C GLU A 615 -7.04 -20.83 -27.72
N LEU A 616 -6.62 -19.55 -27.66
CA LEU A 616 -7.52 -18.40 -27.56
C LEU A 616 -8.66 -18.39 -28.60
N PRO A 617 -8.42 -18.71 -29.88
CA PRO A 617 -9.51 -18.76 -30.86
C PRO A 617 -10.61 -19.76 -30.52
N GLU A 618 -10.28 -20.89 -29.89
CA GLU A 618 -11.23 -21.91 -29.46
C GLU A 618 -11.92 -21.52 -28.17
N ILE A 619 -11.17 -20.98 -27.18
CA ILE A 619 -11.68 -20.57 -25.87
C ILE A 619 -12.75 -19.47 -26.00
N PHE A 620 -12.58 -18.54 -26.93
CA PHE A 620 -13.47 -17.42 -27.16
C PHE A 620 -14.33 -17.50 -28.44
N ALA A 621 -14.49 -18.72 -28.99
CA ALA A 621 -15.25 -18.93 -30.21
C ALA A 621 -16.77 -18.64 -30.06
N ASP A 622 -17.28 -18.66 -28.84
CA ASP A 622 -18.69 -18.42 -28.50
C ASP A 622 -19.00 -16.95 -28.19
N GLU A 623 -18.03 -16.05 -28.29
CA GLU A 623 -18.21 -14.63 -27.97
C GLU A 623 -18.43 -13.77 -29.24
N ASP A 624 -19.31 -12.79 -29.12
CA ASP A 624 -19.69 -11.91 -30.26
C ASP A 624 -18.61 -10.89 -30.66
N GLY A 625 -17.49 -10.83 -29.92
CA GLY A 625 -16.42 -9.85 -30.15
C GLY A 625 -15.05 -10.29 -29.67
N PHE A 626 -14.05 -9.43 -29.87
CA PHE A 626 -12.64 -9.73 -29.54
C PHE A 626 -12.15 -9.05 -28.26
N ASN A 627 -12.99 -8.41 -27.45
CA ASN A 627 -12.56 -7.68 -26.27
C ASN A 627 -11.96 -8.61 -25.19
N ASN A 628 -12.62 -9.71 -24.86
CA ASN A 628 -12.15 -10.70 -23.89
C ASN A 628 -10.96 -11.48 -24.42
N TYR A 629 -10.99 -11.87 -25.70
CA TYR A 629 -9.87 -12.45 -26.42
C TYR A 629 -8.62 -11.57 -26.29
N THR A 630 -8.74 -10.30 -26.65
CA THR A 630 -7.67 -9.30 -26.63
C THR A 630 -7.15 -9.07 -25.21
N SER A 631 -8.06 -8.96 -24.24
CA SER A 631 -7.69 -8.78 -22.82
C SER A 631 -6.93 -9.99 -22.29
N SER A 632 -7.36 -11.21 -22.67
CA SER A 632 -6.70 -12.46 -22.27
C SER A 632 -5.34 -12.61 -22.92
N PHE A 633 -5.21 -12.31 -24.21
CA PHE A 633 -3.92 -12.28 -24.90
C PHE A 633 -2.91 -11.38 -24.17
N TYR A 634 -3.29 -10.13 -23.87
CA TYR A 634 -2.40 -9.21 -23.16
C TYR A 634 -2.11 -9.62 -21.71
N ARG A 635 -3.03 -10.32 -21.05
CA ARG A 635 -2.81 -10.89 -19.73
C ARG A 635 -1.76 -12.01 -19.79
N LEU A 636 -1.90 -12.94 -20.71
CA LEU A 636 -0.97 -14.05 -20.92
C LEU A 636 0.45 -13.55 -21.27
N ILE A 637 0.58 -12.60 -22.21
CA ILE A 637 1.88 -11.99 -22.54
C ILE A 637 2.50 -11.30 -21.31
N ARG A 638 1.72 -10.62 -20.49
CA ARG A 638 2.22 -10.02 -19.26
C ARG A 638 2.67 -11.07 -18.24
N THR A 639 1.96 -12.17 -18.14
CA THR A 639 2.35 -13.29 -17.29
C THR A 639 3.71 -13.83 -17.73
N LYS A 640 3.90 -14.13 -19.03
CA LYS A 640 5.21 -14.51 -19.57
C LYS A 640 6.29 -13.50 -19.23
N GLY A 641 6.04 -12.20 -19.44
CA GLY A 641 6.99 -11.12 -19.14
C GLY A 641 7.41 -11.09 -17.68
N ARG A 642 6.47 -11.27 -16.73
CA ARG A 642 6.75 -11.30 -15.28
C ARG A 642 7.67 -12.47 -14.90
N PHE A 643 7.40 -13.66 -15.40
CA PHE A 643 8.26 -14.82 -15.13
C PHE A 643 9.65 -14.65 -15.73
N LEU A 644 9.77 -14.06 -16.93
CA LEU A 644 11.08 -13.71 -17.51
C LEU A 644 11.85 -12.68 -16.67
N GLU A 645 11.17 -11.71 -16.06
CA GLU A 645 11.78 -10.78 -15.11
C GLU A 645 12.23 -11.49 -13.82
N THR A 646 11.44 -12.43 -13.30
CA THR A 646 11.82 -13.28 -12.15
C THR A 646 13.09 -14.08 -12.43
N VAL A 647 13.19 -14.66 -13.63
CA VAL A 647 14.38 -15.36 -14.09
C VAL A 647 15.58 -14.40 -14.19
N ALA A 648 15.38 -13.21 -14.76
CA ALA A 648 16.47 -12.23 -14.89
C ALA A 648 17.05 -11.77 -13.55
N GLN A 649 16.24 -11.72 -12.49
CA GLN A 649 16.67 -11.34 -11.15
C GLN A 649 17.57 -12.36 -10.45
N GLN A 650 17.63 -13.63 -10.95
CA GLN A 650 18.62 -14.58 -10.46
C GLN A 650 20.06 -14.16 -10.78
N ILE A 651 20.26 -13.40 -11.88
CA ILE A 651 21.57 -12.92 -12.31
C ILE A 651 22.00 -11.74 -11.45
N GLY A 652 23.13 -11.89 -10.76
CA GLY A 652 23.63 -10.91 -9.80
C GLY A 652 22.76 -10.79 -8.54
N GLY A 653 21.91 -11.76 -8.27
CA GLY A 653 21.15 -11.85 -7.03
C GLY A 653 22.02 -12.25 -5.84
N VAL A 654 21.63 -11.78 -4.66
CA VAL A 654 22.23 -12.16 -3.38
C VAL A 654 21.12 -12.51 -2.40
N TYR A 655 21.18 -13.70 -1.84
CA TYR A 655 20.29 -14.15 -0.78
C TYR A 655 20.58 -13.38 0.51
N ILE A 656 19.56 -12.80 1.11
CA ILE A 656 19.65 -12.07 2.38
C ILE A 656 18.93 -12.89 3.45
N ASN A 657 19.67 -13.47 4.37
CA ASN A 657 19.09 -14.23 5.46
C ASN A 657 18.90 -13.31 6.68
N LYS A 658 17.67 -13.19 7.16
CA LYS A 658 17.33 -12.43 8.37
C LYS A 658 17.65 -13.27 9.59
N ILE A 659 18.87 -13.16 10.05
CA ILE A 659 19.40 -13.91 11.19
C ILE A 659 19.78 -12.97 12.33
N SER A 660 19.95 -13.53 13.50
CA SER A 660 20.45 -12.89 14.70
C SER A 660 21.88 -13.36 14.99
N SER A 661 22.63 -12.63 15.79
CA SER A 661 24.03 -12.96 16.13
C SER A 661 24.20 -14.29 16.86
N ASP A 662 23.13 -14.86 17.42
CA ASP A 662 23.14 -16.20 18.04
C ASP A 662 22.86 -17.35 17.05
N GLN A 663 22.74 -17.06 15.75
CA GLN A 663 22.59 -18.01 14.65
C GLN A 663 23.89 -18.08 13.80
N GLU A 664 25.05 -18.21 14.43
CA GLU A 664 26.38 -18.08 13.82
C GLU A 664 26.69 -19.09 12.71
N GLU A 665 25.96 -20.19 12.63
CA GLU A 665 26.11 -21.19 11.56
C GLU A 665 25.58 -20.74 10.20
N PHE A 666 24.90 -19.59 10.13
CA PHE A 666 24.30 -19.03 8.94
C PHE A 666 25.00 -17.75 8.51
N SER A 667 25.10 -17.52 7.21
CA SER A 667 25.57 -16.26 6.64
C SER A 667 24.42 -15.33 6.32
N SER A 668 24.55 -14.04 6.67
CA SER A 668 23.55 -13.02 6.31
C SER A 668 23.45 -12.77 4.81
N LEU A 669 24.56 -12.96 4.07
CA LEU A 669 24.61 -12.71 2.62
C LEU A 669 25.23 -13.93 1.92
N GLU A 670 24.53 -14.43 0.90
CA GLU A 670 25.00 -15.52 0.05
C GLU A 670 24.70 -15.18 -1.43
N PRO A 671 25.69 -15.20 -2.35
CA PRO A 671 25.40 -14.97 -3.75
C PRO A 671 24.57 -16.12 -4.33
N VAL A 672 23.70 -15.81 -5.27
CA VAL A 672 23.02 -16.88 -6.05
C VAL A 672 24.10 -17.77 -6.70
N PRO A 673 24.02 -19.10 -6.55
CA PRO A 673 25.01 -20.01 -7.12
C PRO A 673 25.22 -19.81 -8.62
N TYR A 674 26.45 -19.91 -9.08
CA TYR A 674 26.83 -19.74 -10.50
C TYR A 674 25.93 -20.55 -11.42
N GLU A 675 25.69 -21.83 -11.13
CA GLU A 675 24.90 -22.73 -11.96
C GLU A 675 23.44 -22.25 -12.10
N LYS A 676 22.84 -21.71 -11.01
CA LYS A 676 21.50 -21.13 -11.07
C LYS A 676 21.47 -19.85 -11.91
N GLN A 677 22.49 -19.01 -11.83
CA GLN A 677 22.60 -17.80 -12.67
C GLN A 677 22.73 -18.19 -14.15
N LYS A 678 23.52 -19.22 -14.46
CA LYS A 678 23.69 -19.73 -15.85
C LYS A 678 22.43 -20.43 -16.37
N GLN A 679 21.70 -21.17 -15.51
CA GLN A 679 20.40 -21.75 -15.86
C GLN A 679 19.41 -20.64 -16.23
N ALA A 680 19.33 -19.59 -15.40
CA ALA A 680 18.50 -18.43 -15.68
C ALA A 680 18.88 -17.74 -16.99
N PHE A 681 20.17 -17.52 -17.23
CA PHE A 681 20.64 -16.94 -18.49
C PHE A 681 20.27 -17.80 -19.71
N ASN A 682 20.41 -19.12 -19.62
CA ASN A 682 20.08 -20.03 -20.70
C ASN A 682 18.58 -20.00 -21.06
N LEU A 683 17.69 -19.92 -20.07
CA LEU A 683 16.26 -19.75 -20.31
C LEU A 683 15.98 -18.40 -20.98
N LEU A 684 16.58 -17.29 -20.50
CA LEU A 684 16.44 -15.99 -21.14
C LEU A 684 16.99 -15.96 -22.56
N LYS A 685 18.11 -16.66 -22.83
CA LYS A 685 18.64 -16.83 -24.19
C LYS A 685 17.61 -17.49 -25.11
N LYS A 686 16.92 -18.54 -24.66
CA LYS A 686 15.88 -19.26 -25.39
C LYS A 686 14.65 -18.36 -25.61
N GLU A 687 14.09 -17.81 -24.56
CA GLU A 687 12.75 -17.20 -24.56
C GLU A 687 12.73 -15.69 -24.88
N VAL A 688 13.88 -15.00 -24.79
CA VAL A 688 13.97 -13.54 -24.96
C VAL A 688 14.88 -13.14 -26.10
N PHE A 689 16.07 -13.76 -26.17
CA PHE A 689 17.14 -13.29 -27.05
C PHE A 689 17.28 -14.07 -28.36
N SER A 690 16.65 -15.25 -28.50
CA SER A 690 16.72 -16.04 -29.75
C SER A 690 15.86 -15.41 -30.85
N ASN A 691 16.22 -15.72 -32.08
CA ASN A 691 15.42 -15.35 -33.26
C ASN A 691 14.08 -16.10 -33.22
N GLY A 692 12.95 -15.40 -33.40
CA GLY A 692 11.62 -15.98 -33.30
C GLY A 692 11.05 -16.05 -31.88
N ALA A 693 11.83 -15.67 -30.84
CA ALA A 693 11.31 -15.58 -29.48
C ALA A 693 10.14 -14.58 -29.41
N MET A 694 9.08 -14.96 -28.68
CA MET A 694 7.85 -14.16 -28.52
C MET A 694 7.11 -13.85 -29.84
N ASN A 695 7.32 -14.63 -30.89
CA ASN A 695 6.56 -14.53 -32.14
C ASN A 695 5.37 -15.49 -32.11
N TYR A 696 4.19 -14.99 -32.44
CA TYR A 696 2.94 -15.76 -32.41
C TYR A 696 2.34 -15.88 -33.82
N ASP A 697 1.47 -16.88 -34.00
CA ASP A 697 0.82 -17.13 -35.30
C ASP A 697 0.03 -15.90 -35.76
N ALA A 698 0.12 -15.61 -37.06
CA ALA A 698 -0.57 -14.48 -37.68
C ALA A 698 -2.10 -14.55 -37.49
N LYS A 699 -2.70 -15.74 -37.41
CA LYS A 699 -4.15 -15.90 -37.16
C LYS A 699 -4.55 -15.45 -35.76
N ILE A 700 -3.65 -15.65 -34.77
CA ILE A 700 -3.88 -15.20 -33.41
C ILE A 700 -3.77 -13.67 -33.35
N LEU A 701 -2.68 -13.12 -33.88
CA LEU A 701 -2.39 -11.70 -33.83
C LEU A 701 -3.42 -10.86 -34.61
N ALA A 702 -3.98 -11.39 -35.71
CA ALA A 702 -4.99 -10.71 -36.51
C ALA A 702 -6.30 -10.43 -35.74
N ASN A 703 -6.58 -11.19 -34.69
CA ASN A 703 -7.78 -11.04 -33.84
C ASN A 703 -7.52 -10.24 -32.56
N VAL A 704 -6.29 -9.79 -32.29
CA VAL A 704 -5.95 -8.99 -31.12
C VAL A 704 -6.33 -7.52 -31.38
N ILE A 705 -7.59 -7.21 -31.22
CA ILE A 705 -8.14 -5.87 -31.43
C ILE A 705 -9.21 -5.57 -30.39
N TYR A 706 -9.23 -4.34 -29.88
CA TYR A 706 -10.39 -3.85 -29.12
C TYR A 706 -11.42 -3.25 -30.06
N GLU A 707 -12.69 -3.56 -29.81
CA GLU A 707 -13.80 -2.98 -30.55
C GLU A 707 -13.74 -1.46 -30.48
N ARG A 708 -14.01 -0.83 -31.64
CA ARG A 708 -14.06 0.62 -31.78
C ARG A 708 -15.52 1.05 -31.78
N GLY A 709 -15.92 1.85 -30.82
CA GLY A 709 -17.28 2.34 -30.73
C GLY A 709 -17.52 3.26 -29.55
N THR A 710 -18.78 3.59 -29.30
CA THR A 710 -19.22 4.55 -28.27
C THR A 710 -18.78 4.23 -26.84
N PHE A 711 -18.54 2.96 -26.54
CA PHE A 711 -18.12 2.49 -25.20
C PHE A 711 -16.61 2.24 -25.06
N SER A 712 -15.82 2.44 -26.13
CA SER A 712 -14.36 2.27 -26.07
C SER A 712 -13.71 3.48 -25.40
N ARG A 713 -13.30 3.34 -24.15
CA ARG A 713 -12.59 4.39 -23.38
C ARG A 713 -11.23 4.77 -23.95
N ARG A 714 -10.69 4.00 -24.90
CA ARG A 714 -9.38 4.24 -25.52
C ARG A 714 -9.41 5.04 -26.81
N SER A 715 -10.59 5.44 -27.29
CA SER A 715 -10.76 5.96 -28.66
C SER A 715 -10.31 7.39 -28.90
N SER A 716 -10.01 8.19 -27.88
CA SER A 716 -9.93 9.64 -28.11
C SER A 716 -8.53 10.25 -28.25
N ARG A 717 -7.44 9.58 -27.90
CA ARG A 717 -6.12 10.21 -27.88
C ARG A 717 -4.90 9.31 -28.18
N GLY A 718 -5.07 8.10 -28.67
CA GLY A 718 -3.96 7.19 -28.92
C GLY A 718 -4.04 6.45 -30.24
N ASN A 719 -2.88 6.01 -30.76
CA ASN A 719 -2.81 5.07 -31.84
C ASN A 719 -3.46 3.75 -31.38
N ASN A 720 -4.59 3.37 -32.00
CA ASN A 720 -5.33 2.17 -31.66
C ASN A 720 -4.83 0.94 -32.43
N ASP A 721 -3.74 1.07 -33.15
CA ASP A 721 -3.14 -0.05 -33.84
C ASP A 721 -2.49 -1.01 -32.83
N PRO A 722 -2.66 -2.32 -32.97
CA PRO A 722 -1.93 -3.29 -32.17
C PRO A 722 -0.44 -3.14 -32.37
N ASP A 723 0.27 -2.76 -31.33
CA ASP A 723 1.73 -2.54 -31.38
C ASP A 723 2.49 -3.72 -30.74
N PHE A 724 2.50 -4.84 -31.45
CA PHE A 724 3.16 -6.06 -30.99
C PHE A 724 4.67 -5.88 -30.81
N HIS A 725 5.31 -5.08 -31.69
CA HIS A 725 6.74 -4.84 -31.58
C HIS A 725 7.10 -4.12 -30.31
N SER A 726 6.33 -3.11 -29.91
CA SER A 726 6.57 -2.40 -28.64
C SER A 726 6.30 -3.27 -27.41
N ILE A 727 5.32 -4.17 -27.46
CA ILE A 727 5.00 -5.08 -26.35
C ILE A 727 6.15 -6.06 -26.14
N VAL A 728 6.59 -6.74 -27.21
CA VAL A 728 7.71 -7.68 -27.16
C VAL A 728 9.00 -6.95 -26.76
N LEU A 729 9.29 -5.82 -27.38
CA LEU A 729 10.46 -5.01 -27.03
C LEU A 729 10.45 -4.53 -25.59
N SER A 730 9.27 -4.21 -25.02
CA SER A 730 9.15 -3.84 -23.63
C SER A 730 9.58 -4.99 -22.70
N SER A 731 9.11 -6.21 -22.95
CA SER A 731 9.52 -7.38 -22.18
C SER A 731 11.02 -7.67 -22.31
N GLN A 732 11.55 -7.62 -23.54
CA GLN A 732 12.98 -7.80 -23.81
C GLN A 732 13.82 -6.72 -23.11
N THR A 733 13.37 -5.47 -23.17
CA THR A 733 14.04 -4.31 -22.54
C THR A 733 14.04 -4.42 -21.02
N ASN A 734 12.96 -4.89 -20.41
CA ASN A 734 12.89 -5.08 -18.97
C ASN A 734 13.90 -6.12 -18.48
N VAL A 735 14.03 -7.23 -19.21
CA VAL A 735 15.06 -8.24 -18.92
C VAL A 735 16.47 -7.65 -19.04
N LEU A 736 16.77 -6.94 -20.14
CA LEU A 736 18.06 -6.28 -20.32
C LEU A 736 18.34 -5.23 -19.21
N LYS A 737 17.35 -4.42 -18.85
CA LYS A 737 17.48 -3.43 -17.77
C LYS A 737 17.71 -4.05 -16.41
N ASN A 738 17.16 -5.23 -16.13
CA ASN A 738 17.48 -5.97 -14.91
C ASN A 738 18.94 -6.40 -14.90
N ILE A 739 19.41 -7.07 -15.96
CA ILE A 739 20.79 -7.61 -16.02
C ILE A 739 21.84 -6.48 -16.06
N LEU A 740 21.59 -5.45 -16.89
CA LEU A 740 22.53 -4.32 -17.11
C LEU A 740 22.39 -3.19 -16.09
N HIS A 741 21.55 -3.32 -15.06
CA HIS A 741 21.39 -2.24 -14.08
C HIS A 741 22.70 -1.97 -13.32
N PRO A 742 23.10 -0.71 -13.09
CA PRO A 742 24.35 -0.41 -12.38
C PRO A 742 24.46 -1.08 -11.00
N ASN A 743 23.35 -1.17 -10.27
CA ASN A 743 23.33 -1.85 -8.98
C ASN A 743 23.57 -3.36 -9.11
N VAL A 744 23.04 -4.01 -10.17
CA VAL A 744 23.24 -5.45 -10.43
C VAL A 744 24.70 -5.70 -10.81
N MET A 745 25.23 -4.92 -11.74
CA MET A 745 26.63 -5.02 -12.17
C MET A 745 27.59 -4.80 -10.98
N LYS A 746 27.32 -3.78 -10.16
CA LYS A 746 28.07 -3.54 -8.92
C LYS A 746 27.95 -4.70 -7.92
N ARG A 747 26.76 -5.31 -7.77
CA ARG A 747 26.60 -6.49 -6.90
C ARG A 747 27.40 -7.67 -7.37
N LEU A 748 27.46 -7.94 -8.68
CA LEU A 748 28.29 -8.99 -9.25
C LEU A 748 29.75 -8.80 -8.87
N VAL A 749 30.27 -7.58 -8.96
CA VAL A 749 31.64 -7.24 -8.56
C VAL A 749 31.82 -7.39 -7.05
N ASN A 750 30.93 -6.81 -6.24
CA ASN A 750 31.06 -6.86 -4.78
C ASN A 750 30.90 -8.28 -4.23
N SER A 751 29.93 -9.04 -4.74
CA SER A 751 29.68 -10.41 -4.27
C SER A 751 30.79 -11.40 -4.62
N SER A 752 31.68 -11.04 -5.54
CA SER A 752 32.89 -11.85 -5.81
C SER A 752 33.82 -11.94 -4.58
N LEU A 753 33.72 -10.98 -3.66
CA LEU A 753 34.49 -10.99 -2.41
C LEU A 753 33.99 -12.05 -1.42
N TYR A 754 32.79 -12.58 -1.62
CA TYR A 754 32.18 -13.61 -0.78
C TYR A 754 31.53 -14.76 -1.57
N GLY A 755 32.08 -15.08 -2.75
CA GLY A 755 31.83 -16.36 -3.44
C GLY A 755 31.17 -16.29 -4.80
N ASN A 756 30.73 -15.15 -5.31
CA ASN A 756 30.21 -15.06 -6.68
C ASN A 756 31.35 -15.20 -7.70
N THR A 757 31.16 -16.02 -8.72
CA THR A 757 32.13 -16.23 -9.79
C THR A 757 31.62 -15.78 -11.17
N TYR A 758 30.32 -15.43 -11.31
CA TYR A 758 29.74 -14.91 -12.53
C TYR A 758 29.94 -13.39 -12.61
N LEU A 759 30.95 -12.95 -13.32
CA LEU A 759 31.42 -11.57 -13.33
C LEU A 759 30.88 -10.79 -14.55
N PRO A 760 30.95 -9.43 -14.53
CA PRO A 760 30.46 -8.58 -15.61
C PRO A 760 30.98 -8.94 -17.02
N ASP A 761 32.26 -9.31 -17.13
CA ASP A 761 32.85 -9.68 -18.44
C ASP A 761 32.18 -10.92 -19.03
N GLU A 762 31.94 -11.95 -18.23
CA GLU A 762 31.31 -13.20 -18.68
C GLU A 762 29.84 -12.97 -19.03
N ILE A 763 29.09 -12.24 -18.19
CA ILE A 763 27.65 -11.93 -18.44
C ILE A 763 27.50 -11.13 -19.74
N LEU A 764 28.33 -10.13 -19.96
CA LEU A 764 28.28 -9.36 -21.18
C LEU A 764 28.70 -10.14 -22.41
N GLN A 765 29.66 -11.07 -22.28
CA GLN A 765 30.01 -12.02 -23.35
C GLN A 765 28.85 -12.95 -23.68
N ASP A 766 28.19 -13.50 -22.67
CA ASP A 766 26.98 -14.33 -22.83
C ASP A 766 25.88 -13.57 -23.53
N LEU A 767 25.54 -12.33 -23.05
CA LEU A 767 24.55 -11.47 -23.67
C LEU A 767 24.91 -11.14 -25.12
N ASN A 768 26.15 -10.76 -25.38
CA ASN A 768 26.61 -10.43 -26.74
C ASN A 768 26.44 -11.61 -27.68
N SER A 769 26.82 -12.82 -27.23
CA SER A 769 26.70 -14.07 -27.98
C SER A 769 25.23 -14.48 -28.22
N ALA A 770 24.31 -14.13 -27.31
CA ALA A 770 22.88 -14.42 -27.45
C ALA A 770 22.17 -13.41 -28.38
N VAL A 771 22.56 -12.15 -28.32
CA VAL A 771 21.94 -11.06 -29.10
C VAL A 771 22.50 -10.99 -30.52
N PHE A 772 23.83 -11.17 -30.70
CA PHE A 772 24.50 -11.08 -31.98
C PHE A 772 25.08 -12.45 -32.40
N VAL A 773 24.28 -13.24 -33.10
CA VAL A 773 24.64 -14.56 -33.56
C VAL A 773 25.26 -14.50 -34.99
N GLU A 774 26.42 -15.14 -35.18
CA GLU A 774 27.09 -15.12 -36.48
C GLU A 774 26.27 -15.92 -37.52
N ASN A 775 26.13 -15.36 -38.72
CA ASN A 775 25.34 -15.89 -39.83
C ASN A 775 23.82 -16.00 -39.60
N GLU A 776 23.28 -15.44 -38.54
CA GLU A 776 21.85 -15.33 -38.32
C GLU A 776 21.24 -14.18 -39.16
N ASN A 777 20.05 -14.42 -39.73
CA ASN A 777 19.25 -13.34 -40.30
C ASN A 777 18.18 -12.92 -39.27
N PRO A 778 18.38 -11.83 -38.51
CA PRO A 778 17.49 -11.48 -37.44
C PRO A 778 16.10 -11.04 -37.96
N ASP A 779 15.06 -11.57 -37.36
CA ASP A 779 13.69 -11.10 -37.58
C ASP A 779 13.48 -9.67 -37.07
N THR A 780 12.28 -9.14 -37.25
CA THR A 780 11.98 -7.74 -36.86
C THR A 780 12.01 -7.51 -35.35
N PHE A 781 11.63 -8.49 -34.53
CA PHE A 781 11.73 -8.39 -33.06
C PHE A 781 13.20 -8.37 -32.63
N LYS A 782 14.01 -9.26 -33.16
CA LYS A 782 15.44 -9.32 -32.82
C LYS A 782 16.22 -8.09 -33.30
N ARG A 783 15.85 -7.50 -34.44
CA ARG A 783 16.46 -6.23 -34.89
C ARG A 783 16.19 -5.09 -33.92
N ASN A 784 14.97 -4.99 -33.38
CA ASN A 784 14.63 -4.02 -32.35
C ASN A 784 15.42 -4.28 -31.07
N LEU A 785 15.51 -5.53 -30.64
CA LEU A 785 16.30 -5.95 -29.48
C LEU A 785 17.77 -5.57 -29.64
N GLN A 786 18.40 -5.90 -30.79
CA GLN A 786 19.80 -5.59 -31.08
C GLN A 786 20.08 -4.09 -31.01
N SER A 787 19.21 -3.29 -31.61
CA SER A 787 19.33 -1.83 -31.59
C SER A 787 19.19 -1.26 -30.17
N THR A 788 18.22 -1.76 -29.39
CA THR A 788 17.96 -1.35 -28.01
C THR A 788 19.08 -1.77 -27.07
N TYR A 789 19.64 -2.97 -27.25
CA TYR A 789 20.78 -3.44 -26.47
C TYR A 789 22.00 -2.52 -26.63
N VAL A 790 22.32 -2.15 -27.89
CA VAL A 790 23.38 -1.19 -28.19
C VAL A 790 23.12 0.18 -27.55
N ASP A 791 21.88 0.68 -27.63
CA ASP A 791 21.53 1.98 -27.02
C ASP A 791 21.66 1.91 -25.49
N LEU A 792 21.24 0.82 -24.85
CA LEU A 792 21.39 0.62 -23.40
C LEU A 792 22.87 0.58 -22.98
N LEU A 793 23.74 -0.06 -23.75
CA LEU A 793 25.18 -0.10 -23.46
C LEU A 793 25.84 1.27 -23.63
N ILE A 794 25.50 2.02 -24.69
CA ILE A 794 26.02 3.37 -24.98
C ILE A 794 25.57 4.34 -23.88
N ASP A 795 24.27 4.36 -23.57
CA ASP A 795 23.69 5.23 -22.55
C ASP A 795 24.23 4.87 -21.17
N GLY A 796 24.35 3.56 -20.89
CA GLY A 796 24.92 3.07 -19.66
C GLY A 796 26.36 3.53 -19.46
N PHE A 797 27.22 3.31 -20.43
CA PHE A 797 28.62 3.74 -20.38
C PHE A 797 28.76 5.25 -20.17
N SER A 798 27.93 6.04 -20.86
CA SER A 798 28.04 7.51 -20.89
C SER A 798 27.39 8.19 -19.68
N LYS A 799 26.31 7.65 -19.11
CA LYS A 799 25.44 8.37 -18.18
C LYS A 799 25.20 7.65 -16.85
N ALA A 800 25.36 6.32 -16.82
CA ALA A 800 25.00 5.56 -15.62
C ALA A 800 26.17 5.45 -14.63
N PRO A 801 25.91 5.33 -13.31
CA PRO A 801 26.94 5.29 -12.26
C PRO A 801 27.52 3.86 -12.10
N TYR A 802 28.08 3.31 -13.17
CA TYR A 802 28.79 2.04 -13.10
C TYR A 802 30.15 2.19 -12.41
N ASP A 803 30.59 1.12 -11.73
CA ASP A 803 31.96 0.97 -11.29
C ASP A 803 32.90 0.74 -12.49
N GLU A 804 34.21 0.94 -12.28
CA GLU A 804 35.19 0.89 -13.36
C GLU A 804 35.39 -0.52 -13.96
N VAL A 805 35.15 -1.58 -13.18
CA VAL A 805 35.19 -2.97 -13.67
C VAL A 805 34.07 -3.18 -14.69
N SER A 806 32.84 -2.80 -14.28
CA SER A 806 31.65 -2.89 -15.13
C SER A 806 31.77 -2.03 -16.38
N LYS A 807 32.29 -0.79 -16.26
CA LYS A 807 32.55 0.08 -17.44
C LYS A 807 33.53 -0.52 -18.41
N THR A 808 34.62 -1.11 -17.91
CA THR A 808 35.63 -1.77 -18.75
C THR A 808 35.00 -2.91 -19.54
N ALA A 809 34.19 -3.73 -18.91
CA ALA A 809 33.48 -4.84 -19.56
C ALA A 809 32.48 -4.33 -20.63
N ILE A 810 31.69 -3.26 -20.33
CA ILE A 810 30.79 -2.63 -21.31
C ILE A 810 31.57 -2.08 -22.51
N TYR A 811 32.70 -1.40 -22.28
CA TYR A 811 33.54 -0.85 -23.34
C TYR A 811 34.07 -1.95 -24.26
N ALA A 812 34.55 -3.06 -23.69
CA ALA A 812 35.02 -4.22 -24.45
C ALA A 812 33.91 -4.80 -25.33
N THR A 813 32.69 -4.96 -24.75
CA THR A 813 31.52 -5.46 -25.46
C THR A 813 31.11 -4.54 -26.61
N LEU A 814 31.09 -3.22 -26.43
CA LEU A 814 30.81 -2.26 -27.51
C LEU A 814 31.80 -2.38 -28.66
N LYS A 815 33.08 -2.61 -28.38
CA LYS A 815 34.11 -2.85 -29.40
C LYS A 815 33.87 -4.17 -30.17
N GLU A 816 33.48 -5.22 -29.47
CA GLU A 816 33.14 -6.50 -30.10
C GLU A 816 31.95 -6.37 -31.04
N ILE A 817 30.89 -5.67 -30.61
CA ILE A 817 29.70 -5.40 -31.43
C ILE A 817 30.06 -4.54 -32.65
N LEU A 818 30.90 -3.51 -32.47
CA LEU A 818 31.38 -2.69 -33.59
C LEU A 818 32.11 -3.55 -34.65
N LYS A 819 33.01 -4.43 -34.21
CA LYS A 819 33.75 -5.37 -35.09
C LYS A 819 32.78 -6.34 -35.79
N PHE A 820 31.80 -6.87 -35.07
CA PHE A 820 30.77 -7.76 -35.65
C PHE A 820 29.93 -7.01 -36.70
N ALA A 821 29.38 -5.85 -36.38
CA ALA A 821 28.57 -5.03 -37.26
C ALA A 821 29.36 -4.59 -38.49
N GLY A 822 30.65 -4.24 -38.31
CA GLY A 822 31.56 -3.89 -39.40
C GLY A 822 31.77 -5.00 -40.44
N LYS A 823 31.76 -6.27 -40.02
CA LYS A 823 31.81 -7.41 -40.92
C LYS A 823 30.51 -7.65 -41.71
N GLN A 824 29.35 -7.29 -41.11
CA GLN A 824 28.01 -7.58 -41.63
C GLN A 824 27.36 -6.36 -42.36
N ARG A 825 27.89 -5.16 -42.18
CA ARG A 825 27.27 -3.89 -42.67
C ARG A 825 26.93 -3.86 -44.16
N PHE A 826 27.73 -4.50 -44.98
CA PHE A 826 27.51 -4.55 -46.44
C PHE A 826 26.45 -5.62 -46.86
N LYS A 827 26.00 -6.43 -45.94
CA LYS A 827 24.97 -7.46 -46.16
C LYS A 827 23.58 -7.04 -45.71
N SER A 828 23.49 -6.06 -44.80
CA SER A 828 22.23 -5.65 -44.18
C SER A 828 22.29 -4.18 -43.75
N ASN A 829 21.29 -3.39 -44.16
CA ASN A 829 21.08 -2.01 -43.69
C ASN A 829 20.94 -1.94 -42.17
N HIS A 830 20.43 -3.00 -41.54
CA HIS A 830 20.31 -3.05 -40.07
C HIS A 830 21.70 -3.03 -39.42
N TYR A 831 22.62 -3.88 -39.89
CA TYR A 831 23.97 -3.93 -39.34
C TYR A 831 24.79 -2.70 -39.73
N ASP A 832 24.53 -2.07 -40.89
CA ASP A 832 25.15 -0.81 -41.25
C ASP A 832 24.69 0.33 -40.30
N PHE A 833 23.41 0.32 -39.91
CA PHE A 833 22.89 1.27 -38.92
C PHE A 833 23.48 1.07 -37.52
N ILE A 834 23.65 -0.19 -37.08
CA ILE A 834 24.31 -0.49 -35.79
C ILE A 834 25.77 -0.06 -35.84
N TYR A 835 26.48 -0.33 -36.95
CA TYR A 835 27.85 0.14 -37.15
C TYR A 835 27.93 1.64 -37.09
N PHE A 836 27.05 2.35 -37.75
CA PHE A 836 26.99 3.83 -37.72
C PHE A 836 26.83 4.37 -36.32
N LYS A 837 25.88 3.82 -35.51
CA LYS A 837 25.64 4.20 -34.10
C LYS A 837 26.94 4.07 -33.28
N LEU A 838 27.59 2.94 -33.36
CA LEU A 838 28.80 2.62 -32.61
C LEU A 838 30.02 3.43 -33.07
N ASN A 839 30.18 3.60 -34.36
CA ASN A 839 31.27 4.43 -34.90
C ASN A 839 31.13 5.88 -34.41
N LYS A 840 29.92 6.46 -34.49
CA LYS A 840 29.63 7.79 -33.95
C LYS A 840 29.93 7.90 -32.45
N PHE A 841 29.61 6.87 -31.67
CA PHE A 841 29.92 6.82 -30.24
C PHE A 841 31.44 6.86 -30.00
N PHE A 842 32.23 6.02 -30.68
CA PHE A 842 33.68 5.96 -30.52
C PHE A 842 34.40 7.17 -31.09
N GLU A 843 33.83 7.87 -32.06
CA GLU A 843 34.39 9.15 -32.59
C GLU A 843 34.15 10.33 -31.63
N SER A 844 33.11 10.24 -30.77
CA SER A 844 32.74 11.32 -29.84
C SER A 844 33.29 11.12 -28.41
N ASN A 845 33.85 9.98 -28.08
CA ASN A 845 34.43 9.61 -26.78
C ASN A 845 35.87 9.12 -26.98
#